data_ee4aece4b85a547449d15cdb05cbc997
#
_entry.id   ee4aece4b85a547449d15cdb05cbc997
#
_cell.length_a   1.000
_cell.length_b   1.000
_cell.length_c   1.000
_cell.angle_alpha   90.00
_cell.angle_beta   90.00
_cell.angle_gamma   90.00
#
_symmetry.space_group_name_H-M   'P 1'
#
loop_
_entity.id
_entity.type
_entity.pdbx_description
1 polymer ?
#
loop_
_entity_poly.entity_id
_entity_poly.type
_entity_poly.pdbx_seq_one_letter_code
_entity_poly.pdbx_strand_id
1 'polypeptide(L)'
;MRSRFQLLFLPAAMAAILLSLAACGGGGSSNNTTPPPPPPTTVIIYPGSPTVPIGGKVNFTAFAPSLPNSTFTWAVTLGASNGSVVANTGVFTANTTCPSTATVTATSSANSSFSATATVNITCAQTVTIAPNSLTVQAGGVTTFTATAGCNTAAQWYVNGVLGGDTIFGTINSSGNYAAPLTPPPGGVATITAICGSNSGTAAATVLFSNSSFSGPYAFSYTGSDGSFLSVAGSFTADGAGGINLAPHEPPGVEDIASLHNGKSAQVTFTGTYTVFPDGSATATLSNGNVLRFALTANTSAQAGQPVQRALLSRFGSTASDTASGSGTIDQQNSGDFSVAAFFGNYAFSLSGVDLSNNLLQMAGKFNATGAGISIPQIDAVEDITYKNMNTSTAPDSTLQGGFQMDPTFGTTNGRGVVTLTTNSTIFSSTGATTTFKYAFYIVDNTHLKVIETSDSANFLLAGDFFNAPSDDGSFTAAKALPAGNYAFTWSGLSSDGAYIGGGVLSSNGGGSTGSGTAGAIEEGILDINNGGVKLLLNTSVFGSFIVDPNLGRMTVTLTAGANTYTLAAYTASNGSVVLIEIDSNGQATGYAYLQSSTTALEQGTYAANLSGLANTNGGAQQQDVLGQIATSDGTVFTGTLDLNDFSTATITLGEAVIPTDSTIDTPDIIGRGTFTLETSADTFPLAYYVVDNNTVLLLATNSARVSTGIIARQF
;
A
#
# COMPACT_ATOMS: atom_id res chain seq x y z
N MET A 1 45.41 -25.76 -30.78
CA MET A 1 46.55 -25.26 -29.98
C MET A 1 46.05 -24.69 -28.68
N ARG A 2 46.62 -25.18 -27.61
CA ARG A 2 46.36 -24.92 -26.21
C ARG A 2 46.65 -23.47 -25.84
N SER A 3 45.81 -22.85 -24.97
CA SER A 3 46.34 -22.16 -23.80
C SER A 3 45.22 -21.91 -22.80
N ARG A 4 45.36 -22.46 -21.60
CA ARG A 4 44.58 -22.24 -20.40
C ARG A 4 45.01 -20.95 -19.73
N PHE A 5 44.06 -20.13 -19.27
CA PHE A 5 44.30 -19.21 -18.16
C PHE A 5 43.27 -19.51 -17.03
N GLN A 6 43.80 -19.99 -15.91
CA GLN A 6 43.11 -20.09 -14.66
C GLN A 6 43.10 -18.71 -13.99
N LEU A 7 41.97 -18.18 -13.65
CA LEU A 7 41.86 -17.11 -12.64
C LEU A 7 41.29 -17.69 -11.36
N LEU A 8 42.04 -17.55 -10.30
CA LEU A 8 41.64 -17.84 -8.92
C LEU A 8 40.51 -16.90 -8.51
N PHE A 9 39.38 -17.47 -8.08
CA PHE A 9 38.39 -16.79 -7.27
C PHE A 9 38.52 -17.26 -5.84
N LEU A 10 38.78 -16.34 -4.92
CA LEU A 10 38.55 -16.54 -3.49
C LEU A 10 37.05 -16.52 -3.23
N PRO A 11 36.48 -17.47 -2.49
CA PRO A 11 35.10 -17.38 -2.08
C PRO A 11 34.99 -16.56 -0.79
N ALA A 12 34.13 -15.52 -0.82
CA ALA A 12 33.62 -14.88 0.37
C ALA A 12 32.74 -15.88 1.15
N ALA A 13 33.06 -16.07 2.40
CA ALA A 13 32.39 -17.03 3.28
C ALA A 13 30.96 -16.50 3.62
N MET A 14 29.96 -17.14 3.04
CA MET A 14 28.59 -17.07 3.49
C MET A 14 28.43 -18.12 4.59
N ALA A 15 28.30 -17.71 5.85
CA ALA A 15 28.03 -18.59 6.97
C ALA A 15 26.56 -19.03 6.91
N ALA A 16 26.31 -20.16 6.26
CA ALA A 16 25.03 -20.87 6.38
C ALA A 16 25.04 -21.67 7.69
N ILE A 17 24.20 -21.33 8.64
CA ILE A 17 23.91 -22.15 9.80
C ILE A 17 22.98 -23.28 9.36
N LEU A 18 23.56 -24.44 9.11
CA LEU A 18 22.82 -25.69 8.94
C LEU A 18 22.46 -26.26 10.33
N LEU A 19 21.19 -26.25 10.69
CA LEU A 19 20.68 -27.07 11.78
C LEU A 19 20.62 -28.54 11.32
N SER A 20 21.45 -29.40 11.91
CA SER A 20 21.40 -30.83 11.74
C SER A 20 20.15 -31.41 12.45
N LEU A 21 19.22 -32.00 11.68
CA LEU A 21 18.21 -32.91 12.23
C LEU A 21 18.85 -34.26 12.51
N ALA A 22 18.94 -34.61 13.78
CA ALA A 22 19.15 -35.98 14.17
C ALA A 22 17.79 -36.70 14.24
N ALA A 23 17.53 -37.59 13.29
CA ALA A 23 16.41 -38.52 13.36
C ALA A 23 16.76 -39.68 14.26
N CYS A 24 16.04 -39.89 15.35
CA CYS A 24 16.00 -41.16 16.07
C CYS A 24 14.55 -41.60 16.17
N GLY A 25 14.25 -42.75 15.58
CA GLY A 25 12.93 -43.36 15.59
C GLY A 25 12.62 -44.08 16.88
N GLY A 26 11.36 -44.13 17.25
CA GLY A 26 10.82 -44.96 18.33
C GLY A 26 9.34 -44.67 18.50
N GLY A 27 8.49 -45.62 18.14
CA GLY A 27 7.05 -45.51 18.13
C GLY A 27 6.42 -45.46 19.53
N GLY A 28 5.26 -44.82 19.58
CA GLY A 28 4.37 -44.81 20.74
C GLY A 28 3.24 -43.82 20.51
N SER A 29 2.05 -44.34 20.24
CA SER A 29 0.82 -43.57 20.13
C SER A 29 0.51 -42.79 21.40
N SER A 30 0.34 -41.46 21.28
CA SER A 30 -0.60 -40.72 22.11
C SER A 30 -0.96 -39.42 21.38
N ASN A 31 -2.23 -39.29 21.05
CA ASN A 31 -2.84 -38.07 20.50
C ASN A 31 -2.68 -36.93 21.51
N ASN A 32 -1.75 -36.04 21.21
CA ASN A 32 -1.75 -34.70 21.76
C ASN A 32 -1.20 -33.75 20.70
N THR A 33 -2.05 -33.28 19.82
CA THR A 33 -1.73 -32.27 18.84
C THR A 33 -1.65 -30.93 19.55
N THR A 34 -0.52 -30.60 20.14
CA THR A 34 -0.18 -29.19 20.35
C THR A 34 0.09 -28.58 18.96
N PRO A 35 -0.54 -27.45 18.63
CA PRO A 35 -0.18 -26.71 17.42
C PRO A 35 1.32 -26.44 17.40
N PRO A 36 1.98 -26.45 16.24
CA PRO A 36 3.37 -26.02 16.17
C PRO A 36 3.49 -24.62 16.80
N PRO A 37 4.52 -24.37 17.61
CA PRO A 37 4.72 -23.03 18.17
C PRO A 37 4.78 -22.04 17.01
N PRO A 38 4.11 -20.89 17.12
CA PRO A 38 4.19 -19.86 16.12
C PRO A 38 5.66 -19.53 15.85
N PRO A 39 6.04 -19.20 14.63
CA PRO A 39 7.41 -18.84 14.31
C PRO A 39 7.88 -17.74 15.25
N PRO A 40 9.09 -17.79 15.78
CA PRO A 40 9.57 -16.81 16.72
C PRO A 40 9.50 -15.42 16.06
N THR A 41 8.76 -14.54 16.65
CA THR A 41 8.64 -13.16 16.20
C THR A 41 9.92 -12.43 16.60
N THR A 42 10.85 -12.30 15.67
CA THR A 42 12.08 -11.54 15.89
C THR A 42 11.84 -10.08 15.53
N VAL A 43 12.05 -9.19 16.47
CA VAL A 43 12.20 -7.75 16.19
C VAL A 43 13.64 -7.54 15.71
N ILE A 44 13.78 -6.81 14.61
CA ILE A 44 15.07 -6.40 14.07
C ILE A 44 15.19 -4.90 14.29
N ILE A 45 16.29 -4.50 14.90
CA ILE A 45 16.64 -3.09 15.13
C ILE A 45 17.83 -2.72 14.24
N TYR A 46 17.75 -1.56 13.65
CA TYR A 46 18.80 -1.05 12.78
C TYR A 46 19.09 0.44 13.08
N PRO A 47 20.40 0.82 13.09
CA PRO A 47 21.59 -0.03 13.07
C PRO A 47 21.75 -0.83 14.38
N GLY A 48 22.29 -2.06 14.30
CA GLY A 48 22.41 -2.97 15.47
C GLY A 48 23.54 -2.60 16.45
N SER A 49 24.61 -1.94 15.96
CA SER A 49 25.76 -1.57 16.78
C SER A 49 26.46 -0.31 16.25
N PRO A 50 25.77 0.85 16.27
CA PRO A 50 26.35 2.10 15.77
C PRO A 50 27.44 2.63 16.69
N THR A 51 28.35 3.37 16.10
CA THR A 51 29.35 4.15 16.83
C THR A 51 29.03 5.64 16.67
N VAL A 52 28.91 6.35 17.76
CA VAL A 52 28.62 7.80 17.77
C VAL A 52 29.57 8.55 18.70
N PRO A 53 30.01 9.77 18.36
CA PRO A 53 30.75 10.60 19.27
C PRO A 53 29.87 11.18 20.39
N ILE A 54 30.48 11.76 21.42
CA ILE A 54 29.76 12.57 22.41
C ILE A 54 28.94 13.66 21.71
N GLY A 55 27.66 13.79 22.09
CA GLY A 55 26.73 14.74 21.50
C GLY A 55 26.22 14.34 20.11
N GLY A 56 26.76 13.26 19.54
CA GLY A 56 26.30 12.71 18.26
C GLY A 56 24.93 12.06 18.37
N LYS A 57 24.23 12.00 17.24
CA LYS A 57 22.91 11.38 17.13
C LYS A 57 22.94 10.20 16.18
N VAL A 58 22.07 9.23 16.44
CA VAL A 58 21.77 8.13 15.52
C VAL A 58 20.27 7.86 15.54
N ASN A 59 19.71 7.66 14.36
CA ASN A 59 18.30 7.32 14.20
C ASN A 59 18.17 5.80 14.14
N PHE A 60 17.41 5.23 15.06
CA PHE A 60 17.08 3.82 15.04
C PHE A 60 15.76 3.57 14.33
N THR A 61 15.72 2.48 13.58
CA THR A 61 14.50 1.91 13.05
C THR A 61 14.35 0.49 13.57
N ALA A 62 13.13 0.03 13.76
CA ALA A 62 12.84 -1.34 14.12
C ALA A 62 11.69 -1.87 13.27
N PHE A 63 11.74 -3.17 12.97
CA PHE A 63 10.66 -3.85 12.28
C PHE A 63 10.54 -5.29 12.78
N ALA A 64 9.35 -5.83 12.72
CA ALA A 64 9.06 -7.21 13.06
C ALA A 64 8.41 -7.87 11.84
N PRO A 65 9.11 -8.79 11.13
CA PRO A 65 8.57 -9.40 9.91
C PRO A 65 7.23 -10.14 10.10
N SER A 66 6.97 -10.61 11.31
CA SER A 66 5.73 -11.30 11.67
C SER A 66 4.64 -10.37 12.23
N LEU A 67 4.92 -9.09 12.38
CA LEU A 67 3.99 -8.04 12.81
C LEU A 67 4.15 -6.85 11.86
N PRO A 68 3.75 -6.94 10.60
CA PRO A 68 3.82 -5.83 9.66
C PRO A 68 3.01 -4.66 10.25
N ASN A 69 3.54 -3.45 10.07
CA ASN A 69 2.95 -2.20 10.59
C ASN A 69 2.96 -2.03 12.12
N SER A 70 3.84 -2.72 12.85
CA SER A 70 3.97 -2.48 14.29
C SER A 70 4.80 -1.22 14.57
N THR A 71 4.28 -0.36 15.45
CA THR A 71 5.04 0.76 16.01
C THR A 71 5.92 0.29 17.15
N PHE A 72 6.97 1.05 17.43
CA PHE A 72 7.92 0.73 18.48
C PHE A 72 8.09 1.91 19.43
N THR A 73 8.15 1.60 20.72
CA THR A 73 8.61 2.53 21.73
C THR A 73 10.09 2.29 22.02
N TRP A 74 10.82 3.36 22.27
CA TRP A 74 12.27 3.33 22.41
C TRP A 74 12.69 3.73 23.82
N ALA A 75 13.64 3.00 24.38
CA ALA A 75 14.21 3.32 25.68
C ALA A 75 15.70 2.98 25.73
N VAL A 76 16.46 3.73 26.51
CA VAL A 76 17.82 3.33 26.91
C VAL A 76 17.69 2.42 28.13
N THR A 77 17.98 1.13 27.95
CA THR A 77 17.81 0.12 29.00
C THR A 77 19.08 -0.17 29.82
N LEU A 78 20.26 0.09 29.21
CA LEU A 78 21.56 0.05 29.90
C LEU A 78 22.38 1.26 29.50
N GLY A 79 23.08 1.84 30.45
CA GLY A 79 23.87 3.04 30.21
C GLY A 79 23.01 4.29 30.00
N ALA A 80 21.89 4.44 30.71
CA ALA A 80 21.00 5.59 30.60
C ALA A 80 21.65 6.95 30.95
N SER A 81 22.74 6.96 31.70
CA SER A 81 23.57 8.14 31.90
C SER A 81 24.41 8.54 30.69
N ASN A 82 24.60 7.59 29.73
CA ASN A 82 25.47 7.75 28.58
C ASN A 82 24.75 8.30 27.36
N GLY A 83 23.43 8.31 27.36
CA GLY A 83 22.63 8.84 26.26
C GLY A 83 21.14 8.82 26.54
N SER A 84 20.39 9.47 25.68
CA SER A 84 18.93 9.49 25.71
C SER A 84 18.38 9.13 24.33
N VAL A 85 17.21 8.49 24.30
CA VAL A 85 16.50 8.20 23.05
C VAL A 85 15.11 8.84 23.10
N VAL A 86 14.66 9.40 22.00
CA VAL A 86 13.29 9.92 21.88
C VAL A 86 12.35 8.72 21.71
N ALA A 87 11.42 8.56 22.65
CA ALA A 87 10.62 7.34 22.79
C ALA A 87 9.79 6.99 21.55
N ASN A 88 9.33 7.97 20.78
CA ASN A 88 8.44 7.75 19.62
C ASN A 88 9.18 7.76 18.27
N THR A 89 10.40 8.30 18.21
CA THR A 89 11.11 8.45 16.93
C THR A 89 12.39 7.62 16.85
N GLY A 90 12.87 7.05 17.97
CA GLY A 90 14.11 6.28 17.99
C GLY A 90 15.39 7.09 17.81
N VAL A 91 15.32 8.40 17.89
CA VAL A 91 16.51 9.27 17.80
C VAL A 91 17.30 9.20 19.10
N PHE A 92 18.46 8.54 19.08
CA PHE A 92 19.39 8.50 20.22
C PHE A 92 20.34 9.69 20.14
N THR A 93 20.63 10.29 21.29
CA THR A 93 21.67 11.31 21.45
C THR A 93 22.65 10.87 22.53
N ALA A 94 23.93 10.80 22.18
CA ALA A 94 24.99 10.46 23.14
C ALA A 94 25.22 11.61 24.13
N ASN A 95 25.38 11.28 25.43
CA ASN A 95 25.74 12.23 26.49
C ASN A 95 27.26 12.47 26.56
N THR A 96 27.71 13.10 27.61
CA THR A 96 29.10 13.58 27.77
C THR A 96 30.08 12.55 28.30
N THR A 97 29.66 11.34 28.65
CA THR A 97 30.53 10.29 29.20
C THR A 97 31.10 9.42 28.07
N CYS A 98 32.43 9.36 27.96
CA CYS A 98 33.11 8.54 26.95
C CYS A 98 34.48 8.02 27.45
N PRO A 99 35.02 6.95 26.86
CA PRO A 99 34.35 6.00 26.05
C PRO A 99 33.28 5.26 26.87
N SER A 100 32.14 5.02 26.30
CA SER A 100 31.05 4.34 26.99
C SER A 100 30.12 3.60 26.00
N THR A 101 29.22 2.84 26.54
CA THR A 101 28.19 2.19 25.73
C THR A 101 26.80 2.49 26.31
N ALA A 102 25.80 2.49 25.43
CA ALA A 102 24.40 2.51 25.84
C ALA A 102 23.65 1.44 25.06
N THR A 103 22.69 0.80 25.69
CA THR A 103 21.82 -0.18 25.00
C THR A 103 20.45 0.48 24.79
N VAL A 104 20.09 0.61 23.53
CA VAL A 104 18.76 1.09 23.11
C VAL A 104 17.90 -0.12 22.83
N THR A 105 16.70 -0.12 23.40
CA THR A 105 15.70 -1.18 23.20
C THR A 105 14.52 -0.63 22.43
N ALA A 106 14.15 -1.30 21.37
CA ALA A 106 12.87 -1.12 20.68
C ALA A 106 11.88 -2.16 21.20
N THR A 107 10.72 -1.72 21.68
CA THR A 107 9.65 -2.60 22.16
C THR A 107 8.42 -2.36 21.31
N SER A 108 7.81 -3.42 20.79
CA SER A 108 6.61 -3.31 19.99
C SER A 108 5.44 -2.78 20.83
N SER A 109 4.75 -1.78 20.31
CA SER A 109 3.57 -1.20 20.97
C SER A 109 2.38 -2.17 20.95
N ALA A 110 2.34 -3.06 19.95
CA ALA A 110 1.27 -4.06 19.83
C ALA A 110 1.46 -5.22 20.82
N ASN A 111 2.70 -5.57 21.19
CA ASN A 111 2.97 -6.63 22.17
C ASN A 111 4.35 -6.42 22.78
N SER A 112 4.36 -6.03 24.05
CA SER A 112 5.59 -5.72 24.81
C SER A 112 6.56 -6.91 25.02
N SER A 113 6.12 -8.13 24.75
CA SER A 113 7.00 -9.30 24.75
C SER A 113 7.98 -9.32 23.57
N PHE A 114 7.71 -8.52 22.54
CA PHE A 114 8.55 -8.43 21.35
C PHE A 114 9.43 -7.18 21.44
N SER A 115 10.72 -7.41 21.65
CA SER A 115 11.70 -6.34 21.71
C SER A 115 13.03 -6.78 21.10
N ALA A 116 13.83 -5.79 20.69
CA ALA A 116 15.23 -5.99 20.29
C ALA A 116 16.10 -4.90 20.88
N THR A 117 17.39 -5.16 20.94
CA THR A 117 18.36 -4.22 21.48
C THR A 117 19.45 -3.91 20.47
N ALA A 118 19.93 -2.67 20.50
CA ALA A 118 21.13 -2.22 19.79
C ALA A 118 22.12 -1.63 20.79
N THR A 119 23.40 -1.88 20.60
CA THR A 119 24.45 -1.34 21.44
C THR A 119 25.09 -0.13 20.76
N VAL A 120 24.92 1.05 21.33
CA VAL A 120 25.59 2.28 20.87
C VAL A 120 26.97 2.37 21.51
N ASN A 121 28.01 2.42 20.70
CA ASN A 121 29.38 2.68 21.14
C ASN A 121 29.65 4.19 21.12
N ILE A 122 29.88 4.80 22.26
CA ILE A 122 30.11 6.25 22.42
C ILE A 122 31.59 6.49 22.52
N THR A 123 32.14 7.30 21.61
CA THR A 123 33.57 7.61 21.54
C THR A 123 33.87 9.00 22.08
N CYS A 124 35.05 9.16 22.73
CA CYS A 124 35.57 10.46 23.12
C CYS A 124 36.01 11.23 21.87
N ALA A 125 35.49 12.43 21.68
CA ALA A 125 35.78 13.18 20.50
C ALA A 125 36.21 14.63 20.80
N GLN A 126 37.29 15.08 20.16
CA GLN A 126 37.40 16.46 19.73
C GLN A 126 36.60 16.60 18.41
N THR A 127 36.09 17.81 18.17
CA THR A 127 35.23 18.05 17.01
C THR A 127 36.04 17.95 15.70
N VAL A 128 35.66 17.02 14.82
CA VAL A 128 36.08 17.05 13.43
C VAL A 128 35.11 17.96 12.66
N THR A 129 35.63 18.90 11.91
CA THR A 129 34.81 19.73 11.04
C THR A 129 34.60 19.01 9.73
N ILE A 130 33.33 18.78 9.34
CA ILE A 130 32.95 18.24 8.05
C ILE A 130 32.40 19.37 7.18
N ALA A 131 32.85 19.42 5.94
CA ALA A 131 32.35 20.35 4.94
C ALA A 131 31.78 19.58 3.72
N PRO A 132 30.56 19.94 3.27
CA PRO A 132 29.60 20.80 3.93
C PRO A 132 29.04 20.16 5.21
N ASN A 133 28.63 20.96 6.19
CA ASN A 133 28.03 20.46 7.44
C ASN A 133 26.55 20.04 7.26
N SER A 134 25.92 20.52 6.20
CA SER A 134 24.61 20.08 5.70
C SER A 134 24.52 20.32 4.21
N LEU A 135 23.78 19.45 3.53
CA LEU A 135 23.46 19.62 2.12
C LEU A 135 22.16 18.88 1.77
N THR A 136 21.61 19.23 0.61
CA THR A 136 20.50 18.51 0.00
C THR A 136 21.03 17.74 -1.21
N VAL A 137 20.61 16.48 -1.34
CA VAL A 137 20.97 15.60 -2.45
C VAL A 137 19.71 14.90 -2.97
N GLN A 138 19.64 14.69 -4.26
CA GLN A 138 18.56 13.90 -4.86
C GLN A 138 18.79 12.41 -4.60
N ALA A 139 17.74 11.65 -4.47
CA ALA A 139 17.78 10.19 -4.41
C ALA A 139 18.57 9.61 -5.58
N GLY A 140 19.43 8.63 -5.30
CA GLY A 140 20.38 8.07 -6.29
C GLY A 140 21.57 8.99 -6.64
N GLY A 141 21.59 10.23 -6.14
CA GLY A 141 22.67 11.19 -6.39
C GLY A 141 23.92 10.90 -5.57
N VAL A 142 25.04 11.46 -6.00
CA VAL A 142 26.33 11.33 -5.33
C VAL A 142 26.86 12.71 -4.95
N THR A 143 27.42 12.83 -3.74
CA THR A 143 28.04 14.06 -3.25
C THR A 143 29.25 13.73 -2.37
N THR A 144 30.11 14.74 -2.09
CA THR A 144 31.34 14.51 -1.34
C THR A 144 31.34 15.33 -0.04
N PHE A 145 31.64 14.68 1.05
CA PHE A 145 31.95 15.29 2.34
C PHE A 145 33.46 15.24 2.59
N THR A 146 34.02 16.29 3.15
CA THR A 146 35.44 16.39 3.51
C THR A 146 35.61 16.69 4.99
N ALA A 147 36.48 15.94 5.66
CA ALA A 147 36.92 16.27 7.02
C ALA A 147 38.02 17.32 6.96
N THR A 148 37.73 18.56 7.35
CA THR A 148 38.60 19.73 7.12
C THR A 148 39.45 20.14 8.29
N ALA A 149 39.02 19.82 9.55
CA ALA A 149 39.77 20.13 10.77
C ALA A 149 39.56 19.01 11.80
N GLY A 150 40.50 18.88 12.72
CA GLY A 150 40.45 17.84 13.76
C GLY A 150 40.83 16.43 13.30
N CYS A 151 41.20 16.26 12.05
CA CYS A 151 41.50 14.98 11.42
C CYS A 151 43.00 14.89 11.11
N ASN A 152 43.77 14.26 11.99
CA ASN A 152 45.20 14.03 11.80
C ASN A 152 45.52 12.66 11.21
N THR A 153 44.49 11.84 10.97
CA THR A 153 44.55 10.52 10.35
C THR A 153 43.48 10.44 9.27
N ALA A 154 43.53 9.43 8.39
CA ALA A 154 42.45 9.19 7.43
C ALA A 154 41.12 9.04 8.15
N ALA A 155 40.09 9.74 7.68
CA ALA A 155 38.75 9.65 8.25
C ALA A 155 38.12 8.30 7.97
N GLN A 156 37.51 7.70 8.98
CA GLN A 156 36.54 6.64 8.81
C GLN A 156 35.15 7.25 8.71
N TRP A 157 34.44 6.94 7.65
CA TRP A 157 33.14 7.53 7.36
C TRP A 157 32.00 6.57 7.71
N TYR A 158 30.99 7.12 8.35
CA TYR A 158 29.79 6.41 8.77
C TYR A 158 28.56 7.14 8.23
N VAL A 159 27.54 6.39 7.87
CA VAL A 159 26.19 6.92 7.61
C VAL A 159 25.27 6.35 8.67
N ASN A 160 24.60 7.23 9.40
CA ASN A 160 23.67 6.87 10.48
C ASN A 160 24.27 5.88 11.50
N GLY A 161 25.57 6.02 11.79
CA GLY A 161 26.31 5.17 12.72
C GLY A 161 26.83 3.85 12.12
N VAL A 162 26.60 3.55 10.84
CA VAL A 162 27.10 2.37 10.13
C VAL A 162 28.35 2.73 9.34
N LEU A 163 29.44 1.98 9.53
CA LEU A 163 30.67 2.18 8.77
C LEU A 163 30.43 1.93 7.28
N GLY A 164 30.68 2.92 6.45
CA GLY A 164 30.42 2.88 5.02
C GLY A 164 28.94 3.02 4.63
N GLY A 165 28.04 3.05 5.63
CA GLY A 165 26.59 3.17 5.39
C GLY A 165 25.93 1.87 4.93
N ASP A 166 24.72 2.00 4.39
CA ASP A 166 23.86 0.91 3.92
C ASP A 166 22.90 1.38 2.81
N THR A 167 22.02 0.50 2.37
CA THR A 167 21.05 0.79 1.32
C THR A 167 19.92 1.72 1.77
N ILE A 168 19.63 1.80 3.07
CA ILE A 168 18.49 2.57 3.61
C ILE A 168 18.85 4.06 3.71
N PHE A 169 20.03 4.35 4.31
CA PHE A 169 20.49 5.72 4.55
C PHE A 169 21.53 6.19 3.53
N GLY A 170 21.90 5.33 2.56
CA GLY A 170 22.94 5.57 1.59
C GLY A 170 24.31 5.07 2.07
N THR A 171 25.26 5.07 1.14
CA THR A 171 26.62 4.58 1.39
C THR A 171 27.64 5.69 1.27
N ILE A 172 28.77 5.58 1.99
CA ILE A 172 29.88 6.53 1.90
C ILE A 172 31.21 5.76 1.81
N ASN A 173 32.05 6.15 0.88
CA ASN A 173 33.36 5.52 0.73
C ASN A 173 34.44 6.21 1.60
N SER A 174 35.65 5.64 1.61
CA SER A 174 36.79 6.15 2.36
C SER A 174 37.25 7.57 1.94
N SER A 175 36.83 8.03 0.78
CA SER A 175 37.13 9.38 0.27
C SER A 175 36.04 10.40 0.66
N GLY A 176 34.99 9.97 1.39
CA GLY A 176 33.88 10.84 1.77
C GLY A 176 32.83 11.03 0.66
N ASN A 177 32.87 10.23 -0.42
CA ASN A 177 31.83 10.26 -1.44
C ASN A 177 30.62 9.50 -0.93
N TYR A 178 29.54 10.24 -0.67
CA TYR A 178 28.25 9.72 -0.25
C TYR A 178 27.36 9.51 -1.47
N ALA A 179 26.81 8.30 -1.58
CA ALA A 179 25.78 7.94 -2.55
C ALA A 179 24.44 7.82 -1.81
N ALA A 180 23.49 8.67 -2.16
CA ALA A 180 22.14 8.67 -1.57
C ALA A 180 21.36 7.41 -1.98
N PRO A 181 20.44 6.91 -1.14
CA PRO A 181 19.53 5.82 -1.50
C PRO A 181 18.59 6.24 -2.63
N LEU A 182 17.87 5.29 -3.23
CA LEU A 182 16.93 5.57 -4.33
C LEU A 182 15.61 6.20 -3.86
N THR A 183 15.32 6.16 -2.57
CA THR A 183 14.20 6.87 -1.95
C THR A 183 14.69 7.61 -0.71
N PRO A 184 14.06 8.73 -0.31
CA PRO A 184 14.39 9.38 0.95
C PRO A 184 14.35 8.38 2.12
N PRO A 185 15.35 8.39 3.00
CA PRO A 185 15.34 7.52 4.17
C PRO A 185 14.26 7.97 5.18
N PRO A 186 13.92 7.13 6.16
CA PRO A 186 13.00 7.53 7.22
C PRO A 186 13.40 8.87 7.86
N GLY A 187 12.48 9.84 7.85
CA GLY A 187 12.75 11.23 8.29
C GLY A 187 13.49 12.10 7.28
N GLY A 188 13.77 11.60 6.06
CA GLY A 188 14.34 12.37 4.95
C GLY A 188 15.82 12.74 5.09
N VAL A 189 16.49 12.38 6.19
CA VAL A 189 17.86 12.85 6.51
C VAL A 189 18.78 11.68 6.88
N ALA A 190 19.93 11.64 6.25
CA ALA A 190 21.05 10.78 6.63
C ALA A 190 22.09 11.56 7.42
N THR A 191 22.52 11.02 8.57
CA THR A 191 23.60 11.59 9.38
C THR A 191 24.94 11.02 8.93
N ILE A 192 25.82 11.89 8.44
CA ILE A 192 27.19 11.56 8.04
C ILE A 192 28.12 11.82 9.20
N THR A 193 28.93 10.83 9.57
CA THR A 193 29.92 10.97 10.66
C THR A 193 31.33 10.65 10.14
N ALA A 194 32.26 11.51 10.42
CA ALA A 194 33.69 11.25 10.22
C ALA A 194 34.37 11.00 11.57
N ILE A 195 35.11 9.91 11.68
CA ILE A 195 35.93 9.58 12.85
C ILE A 195 37.40 9.54 12.45
N CYS A 196 38.22 10.32 13.13
CA CYS A 196 39.65 10.47 12.87
C CYS A 196 40.43 10.22 14.19
N GLY A 197 40.83 8.97 14.42
CA GLY A 197 41.39 8.55 15.71
C GLY A 197 40.34 8.65 16.82
N SER A 198 40.58 9.52 17.80
CA SER A 198 39.62 9.82 18.88
C SER A 198 38.68 10.98 18.57
N ASN A 199 38.87 11.68 17.47
CA ASN A 199 38.10 12.85 17.08
C ASN A 199 36.96 12.48 16.14
N SER A 200 35.84 13.15 16.25
CA SER A 200 34.69 12.92 15.36
C SER A 200 33.91 14.19 15.08
N GLY A 201 33.16 14.18 13.99
CA GLY A 201 32.23 15.21 13.60
C GLY A 201 31.07 14.65 12.81
N THR A 202 29.99 15.41 12.71
CA THR A 202 28.77 15.03 12.00
C THR A 202 28.36 16.09 10.99
N ALA A 203 27.70 15.66 9.93
CA ALA A 203 27.03 16.47 8.93
C ALA A 203 25.68 15.81 8.57
N ALA A 204 24.81 16.55 7.91
CA ALA A 204 23.50 16.07 7.49
C ALA A 204 23.39 16.05 5.97
N ALA A 205 22.84 14.98 5.41
CA ALA A 205 22.41 14.90 4.02
C ALA A 205 20.89 14.77 3.99
N THR A 206 20.19 15.81 3.54
CA THR A 206 18.75 15.74 3.27
C THR A 206 18.57 15.11 1.90
N VAL A 207 17.88 13.98 1.82
CA VAL A 207 17.62 13.26 0.57
C VAL A 207 16.22 13.60 0.10
N LEU A 208 16.10 14.04 -1.15
CA LEU A 208 14.83 14.36 -1.80
C LEU A 208 14.52 13.36 -2.90
N PHE A 209 13.24 13.17 -3.19
CA PHE A 209 12.85 12.34 -4.32
C PHE A 209 13.44 12.85 -5.65
N SER A 210 13.58 11.93 -6.60
CA SER A 210 14.04 12.20 -7.97
C SER A 210 13.51 11.12 -8.92
N ASN A 211 13.79 11.24 -10.21
CA ASN A 211 13.42 10.20 -11.18
C ASN A 211 13.97 8.81 -10.81
N SER A 212 15.12 8.71 -10.16
CA SER A 212 15.68 7.43 -9.73
C SER A 212 14.87 6.75 -8.63
N SER A 213 13.99 7.48 -7.94
CA SER A 213 13.05 6.90 -6.99
C SER A 213 11.93 6.09 -7.65
N PHE A 214 11.74 6.26 -8.94
CA PHE A 214 10.71 5.61 -9.72
C PHE A 214 11.34 4.90 -10.92
N SER A 215 11.77 3.66 -10.72
CA SER A 215 12.46 2.88 -11.75
C SER A 215 12.12 1.39 -11.66
N GLY A 216 12.05 0.72 -12.80
CA GLY A 216 11.66 -0.66 -12.95
C GLY A 216 10.28 -0.84 -13.61
N PRO A 217 9.77 -2.07 -13.67
CA PRO A 217 8.45 -2.35 -14.21
C PRO A 217 7.34 -2.01 -13.20
N TYR A 218 6.24 -1.44 -13.71
CA TYR A 218 5.07 -1.06 -12.94
C TYR A 218 3.79 -1.50 -13.63
N ALA A 219 2.82 -1.98 -12.86
CA ALA A 219 1.43 -2.12 -13.26
C ALA A 219 0.61 -0.97 -12.68
N PHE A 220 -0.34 -0.46 -13.44
CA PHE A 220 -1.24 0.60 -12.99
C PHE A 220 -2.69 0.30 -13.32
N SER A 221 -3.59 0.86 -12.54
CA SER A 221 -5.01 0.90 -12.85
C SER A 221 -5.63 2.17 -12.29
N TYR A 222 -6.65 2.69 -12.97
CA TYR A 222 -7.50 3.75 -12.48
C TYR A 222 -8.92 3.60 -13.02
N THR A 223 -9.87 4.11 -12.24
CA THR A 223 -11.28 4.19 -12.62
C THR A 223 -11.78 5.61 -12.42
N GLY A 224 -12.65 6.07 -13.28
CA GLY A 224 -13.17 7.43 -13.26
C GLY A 224 -14.17 7.70 -14.38
N SER A 225 -14.05 8.83 -15.06
CA SER A 225 -14.98 9.28 -16.07
C SER A 225 -14.27 9.96 -17.25
N ASP A 226 -14.74 9.72 -18.46
CA ASP A 226 -14.46 10.50 -19.69
C ASP A 226 -15.74 11.17 -20.22
N GLY A 227 -16.66 11.50 -19.35
CA GLY A 227 -18.04 11.89 -19.59
C GLY A 227 -19.02 10.75 -19.28
N SER A 228 -18.51 9.56 -19.04
CA SER A 228 -19.20 8.35 -18.62
C SER A 228 -18.20 7.45 -17.89
N PHE A 229 -18.57 6.21 -17.57
CA PHE A 229 -17.65 5.27 -16.92
C PHE A 229 -16.40 5.02 -17.77
N LEU A 230 -15.25 5.14 -17.12
CA LEU A 230 -13.93 4.84 -17.66
C LEU A 230 -13.14 3.99 -16.68
N SER A 231 -12.51 2.93 -17.17
CA SER A 231 -11.50 2.19 -16.45
C SER A 231 -10.32 1.88 -17.36
N VAL A 232 -9.11 1.92 -16.81
CA VAL A 232 -7.86 1.62 -17.52
C VAL A 232 -6.97 0.79 -16.61
N ALA A 233 -6.36 -0.24 -17.17
CA ALA A 233 -5.28 -0.96 -16.52
C ALA A 233 -4.15 -1.21 -17.52
N GLY A 234 -2.92 -1.22 -17.04
CA GLY A 234 -1.77 -1.35 -17.91
C GLY A 234 -0.46 -1.59 -17.16
N SER A 235 0.61 -1.66 -17.94
CA SER A 235 1.96 -1.76 -17.40
C SER A 235 2.99 -1.07 -18.29
N PHE A 236 4.07 -0.63 -17.65
CA PHE A 236 5.20 0.02 -18.30
C PHE A 236 6.48 -0.17 -17.50
N THR A 237 7.62 0.15 -18.11
CA THR A 237 8.91 0.22 -17.44
C THR A 237 9.39 1.68 -17.37
N ALA A 238 9.74 2.15 -16.18
CA ALA A 238 10.39 3.43 -15.94
C ALA A 238 11.90 3.23 -15.83
N ASP A 239 12.69 4.06 -16.54
CA ASP A 239 14.15 3.90 -16.65
C ASP A 239 14.95 4.53 -15.48
N GLY A 240 14.27 5.19 -14.54
CA GLY A 240 14.92 5.95 -13.44
C GLY A 240 15.53 7.29 -13.88
N ALA A 241 15.43 7.65 -15.15
CA ALA A 241 16.00 8.87 -15.71
C ALA A 241 14.93 9.81 -16.31
N GLY A 242 13.68 9.37 -16.39
CA GLY A 242 12.55 10.15 -16.90
C GLY A 242 11.92 9.56 -18.16
N GLY A 243 12.34 8.40 -18.62
CA GLY A 243 11.78 7.70 -19.76
C GLY A 243 10.86 6.54 -19.35
N ILE A 244 9.78 6.37 -20.09
CA ILE A 244 8.86 5.23 -20.01
C ILE A 244 8.98 4.42 -21.30
N ASN A 245 9.55 3.20 -21.21
CA ASN A 245 9.77 2.30 -22.34
C ASN A 245 10.47 2.99 -23.54
N LEU A 246 11.49 3.79 -23.26
CA LEU A 246 12.25 4.54 -24.28
C LEU A 246 13.60 3.90 -24.63
N ALA A 247 14.05 2.89 -23.89
CA ALA A 247 15.34 2.25 -24.19
C ALA A 247 15.30 1.51 -25.53
N PRO A 248 16.40 1.51 -26.30
CA PRO A 248 16.48 0.78 -27.57
C PRO A 248 16.15 -0.71 -27.36
N HIS A 249 15.22 -1.23 -28.17
CA HIS A 249 14.72 -2.62 -28.10
C HIS A 249 13.87 -2.97 -26.85
N GLU A 250 13.53 -2.01 -26.03
CA GLU A 250 12.56 -2.21 -24.95
C GLU A 250 11.14 -2.32 -25.54
N PRO A 251 10.32 -3.30 -25.13
CA PRO A 251 8.93 -3.38 -25.59
C PRO A 251 8.17 -2.16 -25.07
N PRO A 252 7.18 -1.65 -25.82
CA PRO A 252 6.37 -0.52 -25.37
C PRO A 252 5.57 -0.89 -24.11
N GLY A 253 5.15 0.11 -23.35
CA GLY A 253 4.10 -0.04 -22.36
C GLY A 253 2.79 -0.46 -23.04
N VAL A 254 1.92 -1.11 -22.30
CA VAL A 254 0.65 -1.63 -22.82
C VAL A 254 -0.47 -1.36 -21.83
N GLU A 255 -1.64 -0.93 -22.34
CA GLU A 255 -2.85 -0.75 -21.53
C GLU A 255 -4.07 -1.32 -22.23
N ASP A 256 -5.05 -1.72 -21.44
CA ASP A 256 -6.42 -2.04 -21.84
C ASP A 256 -7.36 -0.98 -21.28
N ILE A 257 -8.36 -0.60 -22.06
CA ILE A 257 -9.29 0.49 -21.75
C ILE A 257 -10.72 -0.04 -21.85
N ALA A 258 -11.51 0.22 -20.84
CA ALA A 258 -12.96 -0.04 -20.81
C ALA A 258 -13.67 1.30 -20.55
N SER A 259 -14.32 1.85 -21.57
CA SER A 259 -15.03 3.13 -21.53
C SER A 259 -16.43 2.95 -22.06
N LEU A 260 -17.42 3.51 -21.39
CA LEU A 260 -18.80 3.50 -21.88
C LEU A 260 -18.96 4.41 -23.12
N HIS A 261 -18.12 5.44 -23.24
CA HIS A 261 -18.11 6.37 -24.36
C HIS A 261 -17.41 5.78 -25.62
N ASN A 262 -16.25 5.13 -25.41
CA ASN A 262 -15.38 4.70 -26.50
C ASN A 262 -15.33 3.17 -26.69
N GLY A 263 -16.05 2.39 -25.87
CA GLY A 263 -16.02 0.94 -25.90
C GLY A 263 -14.78 0.35 -25.24
N LYS A 264 -14.47 -0.90 -25.58
CA LYS A 264 -13.32 -1.64 -25.08
C LYS A 264 -12.18 -1.59 -26.10
N SER A 265 -11.01 -1.15 -25.67
CA SER A 265 -9.76 -1.17 -26.46
C SER A 265 -8.73 -2.04 -25.76
N ALA A 266 -8.15 -2.99 -26.48
CA ALA A 266 -7.15 -3.91 -25.93
C ALA A 266 -5.77 -3.64 -26.50
N GLN A 267 -4.74 -3.87 -25.69
CA GLN A 267 -3.34 -3.80 -26.09
C GLN A 267 -2.97 -2.47 -26.76
N VAL A 268 -3.47 -1.37 -26.24
CA VAL A 268 -3.03 -0.02 -26.68
C VAL A 268 -1.61 0.17 -26.19
N THR A 269 -0.68 0.34 -27.13
CA THR A 269 0.74 0.52 -26.79
C THR A 269 1.10 1.98 -26.65
N PHE A 270 2.02 2.27 -25.75
CA PHE A 270 2.53 3.62 -25.54
C PHE A 270 4.01 3.63 -25.12
N THR A 271 4.62 4.76 -25.27
CA THR A 271 5.87 5.18 -24.63
C THR A 271 5.60 6.50 -23.91
N GLY A 272 6.55 7.04 -23.18
CA GLY A 272 6.32 8.32 -22.51
C GLY A 272 7.53 8.86 -21.79
N THR A 273 7.31 9.97 -21.12
CA THR A 273 8.28 10.59 -20.23
C THR A 273 7.65 10.88 -18.88
N TYR A 274 8.45 10.91 -17.82
CA TYR A 274 7.99 11.28 -16.49
C TYR A 274 9.00 12.19 -15.79
N THR A 275 8.51 12.90 -14.79
CA THR A 275 9.32 13.70 -13.88
C THR A 275 8.83 13.49 -12.46
N VAL A 276 9.74 13.12 -11.56
CA VAL A 276 9.50 13.07 -10.12
C VAL A 276 10.08 14.33 -9.50
N PHE A 277 9.25 15.05 -8.76
CA PHE A 277 9.63 16.27 -8.06
C PHE A 277 10.20 15.95 -6.66
N PRO A 278 10.93 16.90 -6.05
CA PRO A 278 11.58 16.69 -4.76
C PRO A 278 10.65 16.31 -3.60
N ASP A 279 9.39 16.68 -3.67
CA ASP A 279 8.34 16.39 -2.69
C ASP A 279 7.66 15.02 -2.88
N GLY A 280 8.07 14.27 -3.92
CA GLY A 280 7.49 12.96 -4.25
C GLY A 280 6.24 13.03 -5.13
N SER A 281 5.80 14.22 -5.55
CA SER A 281 4.84 14.35 -6.63
C SER A 281 5.49 13.98 -7.96
N ALA A 282 4.70 13.52 -8.91
CA ALA A 282 5.22 13.15 -10.22
C ALA A 282 4.17 13.34 -11.33
N THR A 283 4.66 13.54 -12.53
CA THR A 283 3.83 13.63 -13.74
C THR A 283 4.42 12.77 -14.83
N ALA A 284 3.60 11.95 -15.49
CA ALA A 284 3.95 11.24 -16.70
C ALA A 284 3.08 11.70 -17.87
N THR A 285 3.71 11.87 -19.03
CA THR A 285 3.04 12.17 -20.30
C THR A 285 3.27 11.01 -21.24
N LEU A 286 2.19 10.36 -21.65
CA LEU A 286 2.22 9.19 -22.51
C LEU A 286 1.98 9.57 -23.97
N SER A 287 2.55 8.80 -24.90
CA SER A 287 2.45 9.06 -26.34
C SER A 287 1.03 8.90 -26.90
N ASN A 288 0.14 8.24 -26.16
CA ASN A 288 -1.28 8.13 -26.48
C ASN A 288 -2.12 9.34 -26.00
N GLY A 289 -1.47 10.37 -25.44
CA GLY A 289 -2.09 11.61 -24.99
C GLY A 289 -2.51 11.63 -23.53
N ASN A 290 -2.41 10.54 -22.81
CA ASN A 290 -2.72 10.49 -21.38
C ASN A 290 -1.68 11.26 -20.55
N VAL A 291 -2.16 12.06 -19.60
CA VAL A 291 -1.33 12.67 -18.55
C VAL A 291 -1.71 12.03 -17.22
N LEU A 292 -0.74 11.41 -16.58
CA LEU A 292 -0.88 10.79 -15.27
C LEU A 292 -0.13 11.65 -14.25
N ARG A 293 -0.80 12.00 -13.16
CA ARG A 293 -0.18 12.57 -11.98
C ARG A 293 -0.17 11.52 -10.89
N PHE A 294 0.92 11.44 -10.15
CA PHE A 294 1.01 10.46 -9.09
C PHE A 294 1.89 10.96 -7.95
N ALA A 295 1.67 10.40 -6.78
CA ALA A 295 2.38 10.72 -5.56
C ALA A 295 3.02 9.46 -5.01
N LEU A 296 4.34 9.48 -4.85
CA LEU A 296 5.12 8.35 -4.36
C LEU A 296 4.81 8.10 -2.88
N THR A 297 4.70 6.84 -2.47
CA THR A 297 4.50 6.45 -1.07
C THR A 297 5.73 5.78 -0.50
N ALA A 298 5.84 5.71 0.82
CA ALA A 298 6.94 5.03 1.49
C ALA A 298 6.96 3.53 1.14
N ASN A 299 8.16 3.01 0.96
CA ASN A 299 8.38 1.58 0.86
C ASN A 299 8.21 0.90 2.23
N THR A 300 7.91 -0.40 2.20
CA THR A 300 8.07 -1.22 3.41
C THR A 300 9.53 -1.17 3.89
N SER A 301 9.75 -1.37 5.18
CA SER A 301 11.11 -1.36 5.75
C SER A 301 12.07 -2.37 5.10
N ALA A 302 11.53 -3.47 4.57
CA ALA A 302 12.32 -4.46 3.83
C ALA A 302 12.83 -3.94 2.46
N GLN A 303 12.16 -2.94 1.89
CA GLN A 303 12.48 -2.33 0.59
C GLN A 303 12.96 -0.88 0.73
N ALA A 304 13.22 -0.43 1.95
CA ALA A 304 13.73 0.93 2.18
C ALA A 304 15.01 1.19 1.38
N GLY A 305 15.09 2.36 0.76
CA GLY A 305 16.20 2.73 -0.11
C GLY A 305 16.17 2.15 -1.53
N GLN A 306 15.18 1.32 -1.85
CA GLN A 306 14.90 0.82 -3.21
C GLN A 306 13.93 1.76 -3.94
N PRO A 307 13.72 1.58 -5.27
CA PRO A 307 12.66 2.29 -5.96
C PRO A 307 11.29 2.09 -5.29
N VAL A 308 10.40 3.06 -5.45
CA VAL A 308 9.09 3.06 -4.81
C VAL A 308 8.25 1.87 -5.28
N GLN A 309 7.65 1.15 -4.32
CA GLN A 309 6.78 0.01 -4.59
C GLN A 309 5.36 0.42 -4.99
N ARG A 310 4.88 1.57 -4.50
CA ARG A 310 3.52 2.07 -4.80
C ARG A 310 3.50 3.58 -4.95
N ALA A 311 2.64 4.05 -5.84
CA ALA A 311 2.25 5.44 -5.93
C ALA A 311 0.72 5.56 -6.03
N LEU A 312 0.16 6.61 -5.44
CA LEU A 312 -1.23 7.01 -5.65
C LEU A 312 -1.32 7.73 -6.99
N LEU A 313 -2.31 7.38 -7.79
CA LEU A 313 -2.44 7.83 -9.16
C LEU A 313 -3.72 8.66 -9.35
N SER A 314 -3.63 9.73 -10.11
CA SER A 314 -4.79 10.40 -10.69
C SER A 314 -4.51 10.76 -12.16
N ARG A 315 -5.50 10.50 -13.02
CA ARG A 315 -5.46 10.92 -14.41
C ARG A 315 -6.02 12.33 -14.53
N PHE A 316 -5.29 13.17 -15.23
CA PHE A 316 -5.68 14.54 -15.54
C PHE A 316 -5.81 14.74 -17.04
N GLY A 317 -6.75 15.57 -17.48
CA GLY A 317 -6.88 15.94 -18.89
C GLY A 317 -5.60 16.58 -19.42
N SER A 318 -5.21 16.23 -20.63
CA SER A 318 -4.02 16.78 -21.29
C SER A 318 -4.26 18.17 -21.91
N THR A 319 -5.53 18.51 -22.15
CA THR A 319 -5.97 19.79 -22.75
C THR A 319 -7.30 20.20 -22.13
N ALA A 320 -7.71 21.45 -22.34
CA ALA A 320 -9.03 21.95 -21.91
C ALA A 320 -10.22 21.19 -22.54
N SER A 321 -9.98 20.41 -23.60
CA SER A 321 -10.99 19.55 -24.24
C SER A 321 -10.92 18.09 -23.78
N ASP A 322 -9.86 17.67 -23.09
CA ASP A 322 -9.72 16.36 -22.47
C ASP A 322 -10.11 16.47 -21.01
N THR A 323 -11.36 16.22 -20.72
CA THR A 323 -11.93 16.30 -19.37
C THR A 323 -11.90 14.98 -18.63
N ALA A 324 -11.27 13.93 -19.17
CA ALA A 324 -11.23 12.64 -18.50
C ALA A 324 -10.47 12.71 -17.18
N SER A 325 -11.01 12.07 -16.17
CA SER A 325 -10.54 12.03 -14.79
C SER A 325 -10.59 10.60 -14.27
N GLY A 326 -9.76 10.26 -13.30
CA GLY A 326 -9.81 8.96 -12.65
C GLY A 326 -8.72 8.83 -11.60
N SER A 327 -8.95 7.97 -10.64
CA SER A 327 -8.02 7.69 -9.55
C SER A 327 -7.71 6.21 -9.43
N GLY A 328 -6.51 5.91 -8.95
CA GLY A 328 -6.04 4.54 -8.79
C GLY A 328 -4.65 4.43 -8.20
N THR A 329 -3.92 3.39 -8.59
CA THR A 329 -2.56 3.13 -8.10
C THR A 329 -1.62 2.70 -9.21
N ILE A 330 -0.34 2.95 -8.97
CA ILE A 330 0.78 2.38 -9.72
C ILE A 330 1.55 1.51 -8.73
N ASP A 331 1.73 0.23 -9.05
CA ASP A 331 2.41 -0.75 -8.19
C ASP A 331 3.60 -1.37 -8.92
N GLN A 332 4.76 -1.45 -8.24
CA GLN A 332 5.96 -2.04 -8.79
C GLN A 332 5.75 -3.53 -9.05
N GLN A 333 6.13 -3.99 -10.23
CA GLN A 333 5.97 -5.38 -10.63
C GLN A 333 7.18 -6.23 -10.24
N ASN A 334 6.93 -7.46 -9.81
CA ASN A 334 7.95 -8.50 -9.74
C ASN A 334 8.01 -9.27 -11.06
N SER A 335 8.94 -8.95 -11.93
CA SER A 335 9.08 -9.63 -13.24
C SER A 335 9.42 -11.12 -13.13
N GLY A 336 9.90 -11.59 -11.97
CA GLY A 336 10.11 -13.02 -11.71
C GLY A 336 8.81 -13.84 -11.69
N ASP A 337 7.67 -13.17 -11.49
CA ASP A 337 6.34 -13.79 -11.44
C ASP A 337 5.58 -13.74 -12.79
N PHE A 338 6.19 -13.24 -13.87
CA PHE A 338 5.54 -13.13 -15.18
C PHE A 338 5.33 -14.48 -15.86
N SER A 339 4.58 -15.33 -15.21
CA SER A 339 4.23 -16.66 -15.74
C SER A 339 2.91 -17.17 -15.16
N VAL A 340 2.23 -18.04 -15.90
CA VAL A 340 1.00 -18.71 -15.41
C VAL A 340 1.29 -19.56 -14.18
N ALA A 341 2.51 -20.05 -14.02
CA ALA A 341 2.91 -20.86 -12.87
C ALA A 341 2.94 -20.08 -11.54
N ALA A 342 2.94 -18.75 -11.63
CA ALA A 342 2.81 -17.89 -10.44
C ALA A 342 1.37 -17.91 -9.87
N PHE A 343 0.36 -18.33 -10.68
CA PHE A 343 -1.05 -18.32 -10.29
C PHE A 343 -1.50 -19.69 -9.77
N PHE A 344 -1.10 -20.01 -8.56
CA PHE A 344 -1.56 -21.21 -7.88
C PHE A 344 -2.15 -20.86 -6.52
N GLY A 345 -3.27 -21.54 -6.19
CA GLY A 345 -3.92 -21.37 -4.90
C GLY A 345 -5.14 -20.44 -4.98
N ASN A 346 -5.52 -19.93 -3.84
CA ASN A 346 -6.74 -19.16 -3.69
C ASN A 346 -6.49 -17.66 -3.92
N TYR A 347 -7.49 -17.02 -4.53
CA TYR A 347 -7.54 -15.58 -4.73
C TYR A 347 -8.90 -15.06 -4.30
N ALA A 348 -8.92 -13.97 -3.54
CA ALA A 348 -10.08 -13.14 -3.33
C ALA A 348 -10.11 -12.05 -4.41
N PHE A 349 -11.28 -11.71 -4.95
CA PHE A 349 -11.41 -10.71 -5.99
C PHE A 349 -12.49 -9.69 -5.68
N SER A 350 -12.31 -8.49 -6.21
CA SER A 350 -13.30 -7.42 -6.25
C SER A 350 -13.31 -6.82 -7.65
N LEU A 351 -14.49 -6.74 -8.26
CA LEU A 351 -14.72 -6.15 -9.58
C LEU A 351 -15.87 -5.17 -9.49
N SER A 352 -15.71 -4.00 -10.06
CA SER A 352 -16.74 -2.96 -10.11
C SER A 352 -16.77 -2.32 -11.49
N GLY A 353 -17.94 -1.93 -11.93
CA GLY A 353 -18.13 -1.25 -13.21
C GLY A 353 -19.59 -1.13 -13.58
N VAL A 354 -19.87 -1.04 -14.88
CA VAL A 354 -21.21 -0.81 -15.40
C VAL A 354 -21.54 -1.70 -16.59
N ASP A 355 -22.84 -1.86 -16.86
CA ASP A 355 -23.31 -2.36 -18.16
C ASP A 355 -23.35 -1.22 -19.22
N LEU A 356 -23.59 -1.56 -20.47
CA LEU A 356 -23.68 -0.58 -21.56
C LEU A 356 -24.87 0.41 -21.44
N SER A 357 -25.75 0.22 -20.45
CA SER A 357 -26.82 1.16 -20.07
C SER A 357 -26.46 1.98 -18.84
N ASN A 358 -25.20 1.92 -18.40
CA ASN A 358 -24.68 2.59 -17.20
C ASN A 358 -25.31 2.13 -15.88
N ASN A 359 -25.80 0.88 -15.81
CA ASN A 359 -26.21 0.32 -14.54
C ASN A 359 -24.99 -0.28 -13.84
N LEU A 360 -24.82 0.00 -12.55
CA LEU A 360 -23.75 -0.52 -11.71
C LEU A 360 -23.82 -2.06 -11.66
N LEU A 361 -22.67 -2.68 -11.84
CA LEU A 361 -22.41 -4.10 -11.58
C LEU A 361 -21.22 -4.21 -10.68
N GLN A 362 -21.36 -4.96 -9.60
CA GLN A 362 -20.26 -5.27 -8.70
C GLN A 362 -20.24 -6.75 -8.39
N MET A 363 -19.05 -7.29 -8.32
CA MET A 363 -18.78 -8.70 -8.05
C MET A 363 -17.64 -8.81 -7.04
N ALA A 364 -17.81 -9.66 -6.07
CA ALA A 364 -16.72 -10.05 -5.16
C ALA A 364 -16.78 -11.55 -4.93
N GLY A 365 -15.66 -12.16 -4.66
CA GLY A 365 -15.66 -13.60 -4.48
C GLY A 365 -14.29 -14.16 -4.18
N LYS A 366 -14.22 -15.46 -4.28
CA LYS A 366 -13.01 -16.23 -4.11
C LYS A 366 -12.96 -17.35 -5.15
N PHE A 367 -11.78 -17.62 -5.66
CA PHE A 367 -11.54 -18.73 -6.56
C PHE A 367 -10.25 -19.46 -6.21
N ASN A 368 -10.17 -20.73 -6.61
CA ASN A 368 -8.94 -21.50 -6.56
C ASN A 368 -8.39 -21.63 -7.98
N ALA A 369 -7.20 -21.12 -8.20
CA ALA A 369 -6.46 -21.31 -9.45
C ALA A 369 -5.78 -22.68 -9.40
N THR A 370 -6.30 -23.63 -10.16
CA THR A 370 -5.74 -24.98 -10.28
C THR A 370 -5.19 -25.19 -11.68
N GLY A 371 -4.00 -25.77 -11.78
CA GLY A 371 -3.41 -26.14 -13.06
C GLY A 371 -2.77 -27.53 -12.99
N ALA A 372 -3.02 -28.38 -13.97
CA ALA A 372 -2.36 -29.65 -14.14
C ALA A 372 -1.26 -29.52 -15.20
N GLY A 373 -0.01 -29.36 -14.79
CA GLY A 373 1.12 -29.29 -15.71
C GLY A 373 1.21 -27.98 -16.48
N ILE A 374 1.53 -28.04 -17.77
CA ILE A 374 1.67 -26.88 -18.67
C ILE A 374 0.31 -26.29 -19.11
N SER A 375 -0.78 -26.91 -18.70
CA SER A 375 -2.13 -26.47 -19.02
C SER A 375 -2.48 -25.18 -18.31
N ILE A 376 -3.31 -24.38 -18.96
CA ILE A 376 -3.88 -23.14 -18.42
C ILE A 376 -4.55 -23.46 -17.07
N PRO A 377 -4.19 -22.76 -15.95
CA PRO A 377 -4.88 -22.94 -14.68
C PRO A 377 -6.37 -22.74 -14.85
N GLN A 378 -7.17 -23.65 -14.31
CA GLN A 378 -8.63 -23.54 -14.29
C GLN A 378 -9.06 -22.82 -13.01
N ILE A 379 -10.18 -22.15 -13.09
CA ILE A 379 -10.79 -21.44 -11.98
C ILE A 379 -12.09 -22.14 -11.60
N ASP A 380 -12.18 -22.53 -10.33
CA ASP A 380 -13.42 -22.86 -9.65
C ASP A 380 -13.68 -21.74 -8.63
N ALA A 381 -14.79 -21.03 -8.79
CA ALA A 381 -15.02 -19.80 -8.04
C ALA A 381 -16.41 -19.77 -7.41
N VAL A 382 -16.49 -19.05 -6.31
CA VAL A 382 -17.71 -18.60 -5.65
C VAL A 382 -17.77 -17.07 -5.70
N GLU A 383 -18.92 -16.52 -6.01
CA GLU A 383 -19.11 -15.10 -6.20
C GLU A 383 -20.39 -14.58 -5.55
N ASP A 384 -20.32 -13.35 -5.05
CA ASP A 384 -21.46 -12.51 -4.73
C ASP A 384 -21.55 -11.39 -5.77
N ILE A 385 -22.76 -11.14 -6.24
CA ILE A 385 -23.04 -10.21 -7.34
C ILE A 385 -24.14 -9.25 -6.91
N THR A 386 -23.95 -7.96 -7.20
CA THR A 386 -25.02 -6.96 -7.11
C THR A 386 -25.18 -6.26 -8.47
N TYR A 387 -26.39 -6.31 -9.02
CA TYR A 387 -26.69 -5.76 -10.33
C TYR A 387 -28.18 -5.42 -10.45
N LYS A 388 -28.54 -4.21 -10.85
CA LYS A 388 -29.92 -3.76 -11.09
C LYS A 388 -30.89 -4.10 -9.95
N ASN A 389 -30.50 -3.82 -8.71
CA ASN A 389 -31.25 -4.16 -7.50
C ASN A 389 -31.45 -5.67 -7.24
N MET A 390 -30.74 -6.52 -7.97
CA MET A 390 -30.60 -7.96 -7.69
C MET A 390 -29.28 -8.22 -7.00
N ASN A 391 -29.26 -9.13 -6.05
CA ASN A 391 -28.06 -9.56 -5.38
C ASN A 391 -28.09 -11.05 -5.01
N THR A 392 -26.96 -11.61 -4.63
CA THR A 392 -26.82 -13.00 -4.17
C THR A 392 -27.14 -13.20 -2.69
N SER A 393 -27.94 -12.37 -2.12
CA SER A 393 -28.24 -12.10 -0.70
C SER A 393 -28.02 -13.25 0.30
N THR A 394 -28.52 -14.46 0.02
CA THR A 394 -28.51 -15.58 0.98
C THR A 394 -27.52 -16.68 0.64
N ALA A 395 -27.19 -16.84 -0.63
CA ALA A 395 -26.24 -17.84 -1.10
C ALA A 395 -25.42 -17.28 -2.24
N PRO A 396 -24.09 -17.47 -2.22
CA PRO A 396 -23.24 -17.06 -3.32
C PRO A 396 -23.54 -17.88 -4.57
N ASP A 397 -23.24 -17.32 -5.73
CA ASP A 397 -23.25 -18.07 -6.98
C ASP A 397 -21.96 -18.88 -7.10
N SER A 398 -22.05 -20.15 -7.41
CA SER A 398 -20.92 -21.07 -7.58
C SER A 398 -20.76 -21.54 -9.01
N THR A 399 -21.39 -20.85 -9.97
CA THR A 399 -21.32 -21.22 -11.38
C THR A 399 -20.12 -20.65 -12.12
N LEU A 400 -19.37 -19.74 -11.49
CA LEU A 400 -18.20 -19.09 -12.09
C LEU A 400 -17.07 -20.09 -12.30
N GLN A 401 -16.60 -20.22 -13.53
CA GLN A 401 -15.47 -21.04 -13.93
C GLN A 401 -14.60 -20.29 -14.92
N GLY A 402 -13.36 -20.71 -15.11
CA GLY A 402 -12.52 -20.05 -16.08
C GLY A 402 -11.10 -20.57 -16.19
N GLY A 403 -10.24 -19.76 -16.83
CA GLY A 403 -8.83 -20.09 -16.99
C GLY A 403 -7.98 -18.89 -17.37
N PHE A 404 -6.70 -18.97 -17.03
CA PHE A 404 -5.68 -17.96 -17.30
C PHE A 404 -4.80 -18.32 -18.48
N GLN A 405 -4.36 -17.31 -19.20
CA GLN A 405 -3.35 -17.43 -20.25
C GLN A 405 -2.47 -16.17 -20.26
N MET A 406 -1.14 -16.35 -20.29
CA MET A 406 -0.24 -15.22 -20.55
C MET A 406 -0.42 -14.71 -21.98
N ASP A 407 -0.33 -13.40 -22.12
CA ASP A 407 -0.33 -12.77 -23.45
C ASP A 407 0.94 -13.20 -24.22
N PRO A 408 0.82 -13.68 -25.48
CA PRO A 408 1.98 -14.14 -26.23
C PRO A 408 2.97 -13.02 -26.57
N THR A 409 2.53 -11.77 -26.58
CA THR A 409 3.35 -10.60 -26.94
C THR A 409 3.89 -9.89 -25.71
N PHE A 410 3.05 -9.67 -24.71
CA PHE A 410 3.35 -8.84 -23.55
C PHE A 410 3.49 -9.61 -22.23
N GLY A 411 3.24 -10.93 -22.24
CA GLY A 411 3.18 -11.73 -21.03
C GLY A 411 4.51 -11.78 -20.27
N THR A 412 5.60 -12.02 -20.97
CA THR A 412 6.94 -12.14 -20.36
C THR A 412 7.65 -10.80 -20.16
N THR A 413 7.18 -9.74 -20.76
CA THR A 413 7.82 -8.42 -20.71
C THR A 413 7.08 -7.41 -19.82
N ASN A 414 5.76 -7.50 -19.83
CA ASN A 414 4.88 -6.55 -19.16
C ASN A 414 3.98 -7.22 -18.11
N GLY A 415 4.06 -8.56 -17.95
CA GLY A 415 3.21 -9.31 -17.04
C GLY A 415 1.74 -9.31 -17.42
N ARG A 416 1.40 -9.01 -18.70
CA ARG A 416 0.03 -9.03 -19.18
C ARG A 416 -0.42 -10.46 -19.49
N GLY A 417 -1.65 -10.77 -19.14
CA GLY A 417 -2.31 -12.01 -19.56
C GLY A 417 -3.81 -11.79 -19.73
N VAL A 418 -4.51 -12.89 -19.99
CA VAL A 418 -5.96 -12.89 -20.15
C VAL A 418 -6.56 -13.97 -19.27
N VAL A 419 -7.63 -13.65 -18.57
CA VAL A 419 -8.50 -14.60 -17.89
C VAL A 419 -9.86 -14.57 -18.54
N THR A 420 -10.40 -15.76 -18.84
CA THR A 420 -11.78 -15.92 -19.32
C THR A 420 -12.59 -16.54 -18.20
N LEU A 421 -13.67 -15.87 -17.81
CA LEU A 421 -14.62 -16.33 -16.81
C LEU A 421 -15.97 -16.59 -17.44
N THR A 422 -16.60 -17.69 -17.07
CA THR A 422 -17.95 -18.05 -17.51
C THR A 422 -18.83 -18.32 -16.30
N THR A 423 -20.05 -17.81 -16.33
CA THR A 423 -21.06 -18.02 -15.29
C THR A 423 -22.43 -18.34 -15.90
N ASN A 424 -23.21 -19.13 -15.21
CA ASN A 424 -24.62 -19.38 -15.53
C ASN A 424 -25.55 -18.63 -14.56
N SER A 425 -25.03 -17.62 -13.87
CA SER A 425 -25.80 -16.85 -12.89
C SER A 425 -27.09 -16.30 -13.49
N THR A 426 -28.20 -16.51 -12.79
CA THR A 426 -29.51 -15.99 -13.18
C THR A 426 -29.62 -14.48 -13.07
N ILE A 427 -28.65 -13.84 -12.41
CA ILE A 427 -28.53 -12.37 -12.35
C ILE A 427 -28.22 -11.80 -13.74
N PHE A 428 -27.43 -12.50 -14.55
CA PHE A 428 -27.09 -12.07 -15.91
C PHE A 428 -28.07 -12.59 -16.97
N SER A 429 -28.67 -13.76 -16.75
CA SER A 429 -29.59 -14.39 -17.70
C SER A 429 -30.68 -15.15 -16.97
N SER A 430 -31.93 -14.70 -17.09
CA SER A 430 -33.08 -15.35 -16.50
C SER A 430 -33.31 -16.80 -17.00
N THR A 431 -32.66 -17.20 -18.09
CA THR A 431 -32.72 -18.54 -18.64
C THR A 431 -31.55 -19.43 -18.21
N GLY A 432 -30.60 -18.89 -17.41
CA GLY A 432 -29.36 -19.58 -17.05
C GLY A 432 -28.41 -19.78 -18.24
N ALA A 433 -28.56 -18.96 -19.29
CA ALA A 433 -27.61 -18.98 -20.39
C ALA A 433 -26.22 -18.50 -19.91
N THR A 434 -25.17 -19.15 -20.40
CA THR A 434 -23.80 -18.85 -20.05
C THR A 434 -23.45 -17.42 -20.46
N THR A 435 -22.97 -16.65 -19.50
CA THR A 435 -22.33 -15.33 -19.71
C THR A 435 -20.82 -15.51 -19.64
N THR A 436 -20.08 -14.93 -20.58
CA THR A 436 -18.63 -15.03 -20.67
C THR A 436 -18.03 -13.64 -20.54
N PHE A 437 -17.14 -13.49 -19.58
CA PHE A 437 -16.31 -12.31 -19.38
C PHE A 437 -14.88 -12.61 -19.80
N LYS A 438 -14.21 -11.63 -20.37
CA LYS A 438 -12.81 -11.72 -20.72
C LYS A 438 -12.07 -10.53 -20.14
N TYR A 439 -11.17 -10.80 -19.21
CA TYR A 439 -10.37 -9.78 -18.57
C TYR A 439 -8.91 -9.85 -19.03
N ALA A 440 -8.30 -8.71 -19.30
CA ALA A 440 -6.86 -8.59 -19.25
C ALA A 440 -6.44 -8.50 -17.79
N PHE A 441 -5.33 -9.10 -17.43
CA PHE A 441 -4.70 -8.91 -16.13
C PHE A 441 -3.26 -8.42 -16.29
N TYR A 442 -2.78 -7.70 -15.29
CA TYR A 442 -1.42 -7.21 -15.16
C TYR A 442 -0.88 -7.66 -13.83
N ILE A 443 0.18 -8.46 -13.87
CA ILE A 443 0.81 -9.01 -12.68
C ILE A 443 1.57 -7.91 -11.94
N VAL A 444 1.21 -7.66 -10.68
CA VAL A 444 2.06 -6.93 -9.74
C VAL A 444 3.09 -7.92 -9.19
N ASP A 445 2.63 -8.97 -8.56
CA ASP A 445 3.40 -10.12 -8.11
C ASP A 445 2.48 -11.36 -8.02
N ASN A 446 2.98 -12.48 -7.50
CA ASN A 446 2.20 -13.70 -7.34
C ASN A 446 1.07 -13.61 -6.30
N THR A 447 0.90 -12.47 -5.64
CA THR A 447 -0.16 -12.21 -4.64
C THR A 447 -1.18 -11.16 -5.08
N HIS A 448 -0.88 -10.40 -6.14
CA HIS A 448 -1.72 -9.28 -6.57
C HIS A 448 -1.71 -9.12 -8.10
N LEU A 449 -2.90 -9.05 -8.68
CA LEU A 449 -3.13 -8.74 -10.09
C LEU A 449 -4.13 -7.60 -10.23
N LYS A 450 -3.85 -6.68 -11.13
CA LYS A 450 -4.84 -5.69 -11.60
C LYS A 450 -5.57 -6.28 -12.79
N VAL A 451 -6.90 -6.14 -12.82
CA VAL A 451 -7.73 -6.75 -13.87
C VAL A 451 -8.70 -5.74 -14.48
N ILE A 452 -8.96 -5.90 -15.78
CA ILE A 452 -9.86 -5.05 -16.53
C ILE A 452 -10.55 -5.87 -17.63
N GLU A 453 -11.85 -5.69 -17.81
CA GLU A 453 -12.57 -6.32 -18.88
C GLU A 453 -12.10 -5.81 -20.25
N THR A 454 -11.77 -6.73 -21.13
CA THR A 454 -11.24 -6.44 -22.46
C THR A 454 -12.22 -6.88 -23.56
N SER A 455 -11.83 -6.83 -24.82
CA SER A 455 -12.71 -7.11 -25.96
C SER A 455 -13.30 -8.52 -25.90
N ASP A 456 -14.58 -8.62 -25.59
CA ASP A 456 -15.42 -9.80 -25.59
C ASP A 456 -16.84 -9.46 -26.09
N SER A 457 -17.78 -10.40 -25.95
CA SER A 457 -19.19 -10.20 -26.29
C SER A 457 -20.06 -9.79 -25.10
N ALA A 458 -19.50 -9.71 -23.89
CA ALA A 458 -20.25 -9.28 -22.71
C ALA A 458 -20.52 -7.77 -22.77
N ASN A 459 -21.71 -7.39 -22.35
CA ASN A 459 -22.16 -6.00 -22.36
C ASN A 459 -21.83 -5.27 -21.05
N PHE A 460 -20.63 -5.51 -20.53
CA PHE A 460 -20.16 -4.96 -19.26
C PHE A 460 -18.79 -4.30 -19.42
N LEU A 461 -18.47 -3.43 -18.50
CA LEU A 461 -17.20 -2.73 -18.37
C LEU A 461 -16.78 -2.84 -16.90
N LEU A 462 -15.92 -3.81 -16.57
CA LEU A 462 -15.53 -4.14 -15.20
C LEU A 462 -14.03 -4.00 -15.03
N ALA A 463 -13.61 -3.56 -13.86
CA ALA A 463 -12.22 -3.56 -13.45
C ALA A 463 -12.10 -3.83 -11.95
N GLY A 464 -10.90 -4.19 -11.49
CA GLY A 464 -10.62 -4.43 -10.08
C GLY A 464 -9.31 -5.16 -9.85
N ASP A 465 -9.27 -5.91 -8.77
CA ASP A 465 -8.06 -6.59 -8.31
C ASP A 465 -8.33 -8.03 -7.88
N PHE A 466 -7.33 -8.89 -8.08
CA PHE A 466 -7.26 -10.23 -7.51
C PHE A 466 -6.12 -10.28 -6.50
N PHE A 467 -6.42 -10.70 -5.28
CA PHE A 467 -5.44 -10.84 -4.22
C PHE A 467 -5.32 -12.30 -3.78
N ASN A 468 -4.11 -12.79 -3.58
CA ASN A 468 -3.91 -14.11 -2.98
C ASN A 468 -4.71 -14.22 -1.68
N ALA A 469 -5.32 -15.37 -1.44
CA ALA A 469 -6.19 -15.63 -0.30
C ALA A 469 -5.73 -16.90 0.47
N PRO A 470 -6.08 -17.01 1.75
CA PRO A 470 -5.79 -18.22 2.52
C PRO A 470 -6.40 -19.47 1.89
N SER A 471 -5.71 -20.62 2.05
CA SER A 471 -6.15 -21.89 1.47
C SER A 471 -7.46 -22.40 2.09
N ASP A 472 -8.32 -22.96 1.24
CA ASP A 472 -9.55 -23.66 1.62
C ASP A 472 -9.21 -25.13 1.88
N ASP A 473 -9.02 -25.48 3.13
CA ASP A 473 -8.73 -26.84 3.57
C ASP A 473 -9.96 -27.49 4.25
N GLY A 474 -11.16 -26.91 4.07
CA GLY A 474 -12.38 -27.32 4.75
C GLY A 474 -12.42 -26.97 6.25
N SER A 475 -11.45 -26.21 6.71
CA SER A 475 -11.30 -25.80 8.12
C SER A 475 -11.29 -24.27 8.29
N PHE A 476 -11.99 -23.54 7.44
CA PHE A 476 -12.07 -22.10 7.58
C PHE A 476 -12.87 -21.75 8.86
N THR A 477 -12.20 -21.15 9.82
CA THR A 477 -12.78 -20.72 11.08
C THR A 477 -12.99 -19.20 11.09
N ALA A 478 -13.80 -18.71 12.01
CA ALA A 478 -13.98 -17.27 12.23
C ALA A 478 -12.63 -16.56 12.47
N ALA A 479 -11.72 -17.18 13.23
CA ALA A 479 -10.40 -16.63 13.50
C ALA A 479 -9.47 -16.58 12.26
N LYS A 480 -9.67 -17.47 11.28
CA LYS A 480 -8.94 -17.41 9.99
C LYS A 480 -9.54 -16.38 9.06
N ALA A 481 -10.86 -16.25 9.04
CA ALA A 481 -11.59 -15.37 8.14
C ALA A 481 -11.53 -13.90 8.56
N LEU A 482 -11.81 -13.62 9.82
CA LEU A 482 -11.75 -12.28 10.41
C LEU A 482 -11.10 -12.39 11.79
N PRO A 483 -9.78 -12.42 11.89
CA PRO A 483 -9.04 -12.49 13.14
C PRO A 483 -9.52 -11.46 14.16
N ALA A 484 -9.32 -11.75 15.46
CA ALA A 484 -9.59 -10.78 16.50
C ALA A 484 -8.72 -9.53 16.32
N GLY A 485 -9.34 -8.37 16.41
CA GLY A 485 -8.67 -7.07 16.24
C GLY A 485 -9.59 -6.01 15.65
N ASN A 486 -9.06 -4.83 15.51
CA ASN A 486 -9.78 -3.72 14.93
C ASN A 486 -9.52 -3.64 13.43
N TYR A 487 -10.54 -3.21 12.68
CA TYR A 487 -10.50 -3.06 11.23
C TYR A 487 -10.97 -1.68 10.83
N ALA A 488 -10.20 -0.99 10.00
CA ALA A 488 -10.64 0.20 9.29
C ALA A 488 -11.16 -0.21 7.91
N PHE A 489 -12.27 0.36 7.46
CA PHE A 489 -12.87 0.00 6.18
C PHE A 489 -13.51 1.18 5.46
N THR A 490 -13.64 1.05 4.14
CA THR A 490 -14.47 1.90 3.29
C THR A 490 -15.13 1.07 2.20
N TRP A 491 -16.30 1.51 1.74
CA TRP A 491 -16.96 1.01 0.54
C TRP A 491 -17.57 2.15 -0.26
N SER A 492 -17.84 1.89 -1.54
CA SER A 492 -18.49 2.85 -2.44
C SER A 492 -19.40 2.15 -3.44
N GLY A 493 -20.43 2.86 -3.89
CA GLY A 493 -21.39 2.32 -4.83
C GLY A 493 -22.60 3.22 -5.06
N LEU A 494 -23.77 2.61 -5.23
CA LEU A 494 -25.05 3.27 -5.43
C LEU A 494 -26.10 2.76 -4.46
N SER A 495 -26.99 3.65 -4.02
CA SER A 495 -28.23 3.33 -3.34
C SER A 495 -29.43 3.81 -4.15
N SER A 496 -30.64 3.66 -3.62
CA SER A 496 -31.85 4.26 -4.22
C SER A 496 -31.81 5.79 -4.33
N ASP A 497 -31.00 6.45 -3.49
CA ASP A 497 -30.88 7.91 -3.44
C ASP A 497 -29.70 8.44 -4.30
N GLY A 498 -28.94 7.56 -4.94
CA GLY A 498 -27.80 7.91 -5.81
C GLY A 498 -26.47 7.38 -5.29
N ALA A 499 -25.40 8.13 -5.51
CA ALA A 499 -24.06 7.76 -5.08
C ALA A 499 -23.98 7.59 -3.56
N TYR A 500 -23.27 6.55 -3.14
CA TYR A 500 -23.28 6.04 -1.77
C TYR A 500 -21.89 5.60 -1.34
N ILE A 501 -21.47 6.08 -0.19
CA ILE A 501 -20.23 5.64 0.45
C ILE A 501 -20.48 5.30 1.92
N GLY A 502 -19.72 4.36 2.41
CA GLY A 502 -19.65 4.02 3.82
C GLY A 502 -18.21 3.80 4.25
N GLY A 503 -17.95 4.02 5.52
CA GLY A 503 -16.65 3.78 6.11
C GLY A 503 -16.71 3.78 7.61
N GLY A 504 -15.66 3.28 8.24
CA GLY A 504 -15.62 3.21 9.68
C GLY A 504 -14.51 2.34 10.22
N VAL A 505 -14.68 2.02 11.48
CA VAL A 505 -13.85 1.09 12.23
C VAL A 505 -14.73 0.10 12.98
N LEU A 506 -14.29 -1.13 13.12
CA LEU A 506 -14.99 -2.18 13.85
C LEU A 506 -14.00 -3.09 14.59
N SER A 507 -14.44 -3.66 15.71
CA SER A 507 -13.67 -4.61 16.50
C SER A 507 -14.27 -6.02 16.35
N SER A 508 -13.49 -6.96 15.84
CA SER A 508 -13.83 -8.37 15.71
C SER A 508 -13.29 -9.18 16.90
N ASN A 509 -14.06 -10.10 17.44
CA ASN A 509 -13.59 -11.04 18.46
C ASN A 509 -12.96 -12.32 17.90
N GLY A 510 -12.84 -12.45 16.57
CA GLY A 510 -12.24 -13.62 15.93
C GLY A 510 -12.94 -14.95 16.20
N GLY A 511 -14.23 -14.95 16.55
CA GLY A 511 -14.97 -16.17 16.89
C GLY A 511 -14.88 -16.57 18.37
N GLY A 512 -14.55 -15.63 19.26
CA GLY A 512 -14.47 -15.82 20.70
C GLY A 512 -13.15 -16.47 21.17
N SER A 513 -13.11 -16.84 22.45
CA SER A 513 -11.87 -17.27 23.12
C SER A 513 -11.22 -18.56 22.58
N THR A 514 -11.95 -19.37 21.84
CA THR A 514 -11.40 -20.61 21.23
C THR A 514 -11.03 -20.45 19.76
N GLY A 515 -11.58 -19.46 19.05
CA GLY A 515 -11.27 -19.20 17.64
C GLY A 515 -11.56 -20.33 16.65
N SER A 516 -12.20 -21.42 17.10
CA SER A 516 -12.42 -22.65 16.33
C SER A 516 -13.81 -22.74 15.68
N GLY A 517 -14.72 -21.82 16.02
CA GLY A 517 -16.07 -21.79 15.45
C GLY A 517 -16.14 -21.10 14.09
N THR A 518 -17.30 -21.22 13.44
CA THR A 518 -17.60 -20.55 12.16
C THR A 518 -18.36 -19.23 12.34
N ALA A 519 -18.58 -18.77 13.56
CA ALA A 519 -19.28 -17.52 13.88
C ALA A 519 -18.44 -16.65 14.81
N GLY A 520 -18.55 -15.35 14.64
CA GLY A 520 -17.92 -14.34 15.48
C GLY A 520 -18.80 -13.12 15.68
N ALA A 521 -18.38 -12.24 16.58
CA ALA A 521 -19.07 -10.99 16.87
C ALA A 521 -18.22 -9.79 16.43
N ILE A 522 -18.92 -8.75 15.99
CA ILE A 522 -18.42 -7.38 15.93
C ILE A 522 -18.88 -6.72 17.22
N GLU A 523 -17.94 -6.52 18.16
CA GLU A 523 -18.25 -6.14 19.53
C GLU A 523 -18.53 -4.65 19.66
N GLU A 524 -17.79 -3.83 18.93
CA GLU A 524 -17.95 -2.38 18.87
C GLU A 524 -17.44 -1.84 17.54
N GLY A 525 -17.86 -0.65 17.19
CA GLY A 525 -17.37 0.06 16.03
C GLY A 525 -18.09 1.38 15.83
N ILE A 526 -17.62 2.11 14.82
CA ILE A 526 -18.24 3.35 14.35
C ILE A 526 -18.42 3.26 12.85
N LEU A 527 -19.59 3.68 12.39
CA LEU A 527 -19.96 3.73 10.98
C LEU A 527 -20.32 5.16 10.57
N ASP A 528 -19.76 5.59 9.47
CA ASP A 528 -20.14 6.80 8.74
C ASP A 528 -20.72 6.41 7.38
N ILE A 529 -21.87 7.00 7.03
CA ILE A 529 -22.53 6.83 5.72
C ILE A 529 -22.81 8.20 5.14
N ASN A 530 -22.46 8.36 3.88
CA ASN A 530 -22.85 9.50 3.06
C ASN A 530 -23.55 9.00 1.80
N ASN A 531 -24.84 9.30 1.70
CA ASN A 531 -25.69 8.89 0.60
C ASN A 531 -26.12 10.14 -0.19
N GLY A 532 -25.22 10.65 -1.04
CA GLY A 532 -25.45 11.83 -1.87
C GLY A 532 -25.84 13.09 -1.11
N GLY A 533 -25.57 13.15 0.20
CA GLY A 533 -26.00 14.21 1.09
C GLY A 533 -27.49 14.14 1.50
N VAL A 534 -28.25 13.20 0.94
CA VAL A 534 -29.66 12.96 1.31
C VAL A 534 -29.76 12.35 2.68
N LYS A 535 -28.85 11.43 2.98
CA LYS A 535 -28.75 10.76 4.29
C LYS A 535 -27.30 10.74 4.74
N LEU A 536 -27.02 11.48 5.79
CA LEU A 536 -25.75 11.46 6.50
C LEU A 536 -25.95 10.74 7.82
N LEU A 537 -25.25 9.61 8.00
CA LEU A 537 -25.14 8.92 9.26
C LEU A 537 -23.67 9.00 9.67
N LEU A 538 -23.34 9.86 10.60
CA LEU A 538 -21.97 10.13 10.97
C LEU A 538 -21.73 9.76 12.44
N ASN A 539 -20.55 9.20 12.71
CA ASN A 539 -20.11 8.83 14.06
C ASN A 539 -21.14 7.95 14.79
N THR A 540 -21.71 6.98 14.08
CA THR A 540 -22.78 6.13 14.63
C THR A 540 -22.18 4.83 15.13
N SER A 541 -22.46 4.49 16.40
CA SER A 541 -22.04 3.21 16.95
C SER A 541 -22.60 2.04 16.15
N VAL A 542 -21.75 1.07 15.86
CA VAL A 542 -22.11 -0.15 15.15
C VAL A 542 -21.66 -1.38 15.93
N PHE A 543 -22.49 -2.40 15.89
CA PHE A 543 -22.19 -3.74 16.39
C PHE A 543 -22.76 -4.77 15.42
N GLY A 544 -22.37 -6.03 15.59
CA GLY A 544 -22.85 -7.03 14.65
C GLY A 544 -22.31 -8.43 14.89
N SER A 545 -22.43 -9.24 13.87
CA SER A 545 -21.93 -10.60 13.86
C SER A 545 -21.48 -11.00 12.47
N PHE A 546 -20.68 -12.04 12.40
CA PHE A 546 -20.34 -12.67 11.12
C PHE A 546 -20.39 -14.19 11.23
N ILE A 547 -20.71 -14.83 10.12
CA ILE A 547 -20.74 -16.28 9.95
C ILE A 547 -19.87 -16.63 8.75
N VAL A 548 -19.05 -17.66 8.90
CA VAL A 548 -18.11 -18.12 7.87
C VAL A 548 -18.58 -19.46 7.33
N ASP A 549 -18.63 -19.59 6.03
CA ASP A 549 -18.72 -20.90 5.37
C ASP A 549 -17.35 -21.59 5.46
N PRO A 550 -17.26 -22.75 6.15
CA PRO A 550 -15.96 -23.40 6.37
C PRO A 550 -15.34 -23.98 5.10
N ASN A 551 -16.12 -24.18 4.04
CA ASN A 551 -15.65 -24.76 2.80
C ASN A 551 -15.24 -23.67 1.78
N LEU A 552 -15.98 -22.55 1.77
CA LEU A 552 -15.79 -21.48 0.79
C LEU A 552 -14.95 -20.31 1.33
N GLY A 553 -14.80 -20.21 2.67
CA GLY A 553 -14.18 -19.06 3.30
C GLY A 553 -14.95 -17.74 3.12
N ARG A 554 -16.19 -17.81 2.59
CA ARG A 554 -17.09 -16.67 2.48
C ARG A 554 -17.63 -16.30 3.85
N MET A 555 -17.57 -15.04 4.18
CA MET A 555 -18.25 -14.50 5.37
C MET A 555 -19.56 -13.82 5.00
N THR A 556 -20.56 -13.97 5.84
CA THR A 556 -21.73 -13.09 5.88
C THR A 556 -21.61 -12.24 7.14
N VAL A 557 -21.43 -10.94 6.96
CA VAL A 557 -21.26 -9.96 8.02
C VAL A 557 -22.55 -9.15 8.13
N THR A 558 -23.13 -9.07 9.33
CA THR A 558 -24.30 -8.26 9.60
C THR A 558 -23.91 -7.15 10.58
N LEU A 559 -24.09 -5.91 10.18
CA LEU A 559 -23.78 -4.72 10.95
C LEU A 559 -25.09 -3.99 11.31
N THR A 560 -25.26 -3.60 12.56
CA THR A 560 -26.40 -2.80 13.03
C THR A 560 -25.91 -1.45 13.53
N ALA A 561 -26.39 -0.38 12.90
CA ALA A 561 -26.08 1.01 13.25
C ALA A 561 -27.38 1.80 13.44
N GLY A 562 -27.75 2.06 14.69
CA GLY A 562 -29.02 2.65 15.02
C GLY A 562 -30.20 1.76 14.61
N ALA A 563 -31.08 2.26 13.74
CA ALA A 563 -32.21 1.50 13.17
C ALA A 563 -31.87 0.79 11.85
N ASN A 564 -30.68 0.93 11.32
CA ASN A 564 -30.29 0.37 10.03
C ASN A 564 -29.47 -0.90 10.23
N THR A 565 -29.69 -1.87 9.34
CA THR A 565 -28.91 -3.10 9.28
C THR A 565 -28.30 -3.21 7.89
N TYR A 566 -26.99 -3.49 7.83
CA TYR A 566 -26.23 -3.70 6.61
C TYR A 566 -25.73 -5.13 6.58
N THR A 567 -25.89 -5.80 5.46
CA THR A 567 -25.41 -7.16 5.26
C THR A 567 -24.39 -7.19 4.13
N LEU A 568 -23.20 -7.68 4.46
CA LEU A 568 -22.07 -7.76 3.54
C LEU A 568 -21.67 -9.22 3.34
N ALA A 569 -21.32 -9.59 2.14
CA ALA A 569 -20.44 -10.73 1.94
C ALA A 569 -18.99 -10.25 2.00
N ALA A 570 -18.10 -11.08 2.53
CA ALA A 570 -16.70 -10.70 2.70
C ALA A 570 -15.76 -11.87 2.44
N TYR A 571 -14.56 -11.55 1.92
CA TYR A 571 -13.54 -12.51 1.52
C TYR A 571 -12.16 -12.04 1.94
N THR A 572 -11.46 -12.84 2.74
CA THR A 572 -10.13 -12.49 3.27
C THR A 572 -9.05 -12.73 2.23
N ALA A 573 -8.17 -11.74 2.05
CA ALA A 573 -6.94 -11.85 1.30
C ALA A 573 -5.73 -12.13 2.22
N SER A 574 -4.68 -12.73 1.68
CA SER A 574 -3.47 -13.11 2.47
C SER A 574 -2.65 -11.90 2.93
N ASN A 575 -2.81 -10.75 2.30
CA ASN A 575 -2.19 -9.48 2.71
C ASN A 575 -2.87 -8.83 3.93
N GLY A 576 -3.87 -9.49 4.53
CA GLY A 576 -4.61 -8.99 5.69
C GLY A 576 -5.77 -8.05 5.34
N SER A 577 -6.01 -7.77 4.05
CA SER A 577 -7.23 -7.07 3.62
C SER A 577 -8.42 -8.03 3.54
N VAL A 578 -9.61 -7.48 3.62
CA VAL A 578 -10.88 -8.18 3.45
C VAL A 578 -11.67 -7.46 2.37
N VAL A 579 -11.98 -8.17 1.30
CA VAL A 579 -12.88 -7.69 0.24
C VAL A 579 -14.30 -7.69 0.77
N LEU A 580 -15.05 -6.62 0.56
CA LEU A 580 -16.42 -6.44 0.99
C LEU A 580 -17.34 -6.21 -0.21
N ILE A 581 -18.55 -6.79 -0.16
CA ILE A 581 -19.63 -6.47 -1.07
C ILE A 581 -20.96 -6.43 -0.30
N GLU A 582 -21.73 -5.36 -0.48
CA GLU A 582 -23.05 -5.23 0.14
C GLU A 582 -24.05 -6.11 -0.61
N ILE A 583 -24.80 -6.93 0.12
CA ILE A 583 -25.72 -7.94 -0.42
C ILE A 583 -27.16 -7.78 0.11
N ASP A 584 -27.48 -6.66 0.73
CA ASP A 584 -28.86 -6.32 1.14
C ASP A 584 -29.50 -5.32 0.16
N SER A 585 -30.61 -4.74 0.56
CA SER A 585 -31.38 -3.80 -0.26
C SER A 585 -31.06 -2.33 0.01
N ASN A 586 -30.11 -2.01 0.92
CA ASN A 586 -29.77 -0.62 1.24
C ASN A 586 -28.93 0.03 0.13
N GLY A 587 -28.05 -0.78 -0.50
CA GLY A 587 -27.17 -0.31 -1.55
C GLY A 587 -26.57 -1.43 -2.37
N GLN A 588 -25.78 -1.02 -3.35
CA GLN A 588 -24.88 -1.84 -4.15
C GLN A 588 -23.50 -1.24 -3.98
N ALA A 589 -22.68 -1.80 -3.11
CA ALA A 589 -21.36 -1.25 -2.79
C ALA A 589 -20.31 -2.34 -2.63
N THR A 590 -19.09 -2.02 -3.03
CA THR A 590 -17.90 -2.82 -2.77
C THR A 590 -16.84 -1.99 -2.08
N GLY A 591 -15.92 -2.65 -1.39
CA GLY A 591 -14.83 -1.99 -0.69
C GLY A 591 -13.88 -2.95 -0.02
N TYR A 592 -13.08 -2.39 0.88
CA TYR A 592 -12.05 -3.15 1.59
C TYR A 592 -12.03 -2.79 3.07
N ALA A 593 -11.75 -3.79 3.89
CA ALA A 593 -11.39 -3.61 5.29
C ALA A 593 -9.94 -4.05 5.51
N TYR A 594 -9.24 -3.37 6.41
CA TYR A 594 -7.84 -3.61 6.73
C TYR A 594 -7.69 -3.78 8.24
N LEU A 595 -6.97 -4.83 8.64
CA LEU A 595 -6.64 -5.03 10.05
C LEU A 595 -5.78 -3.86 10.54
N GLN A 596 -6.22 -3.18 11.59
CA GLN A 596 -5.48 -2.07 12.16
C GLN A 596 -4.26 -2.57 12.94
N SER A 597 -3.13 -1.97 12.71
CA SER A 597 -1.94 -2.14 13.53
C SER A 597 -1.68 -0.96 14.46
N SER A 598 -2.42 0.14 14.29
CA SER A 598 -2.40 1.33 15.14
C SER A 598 -3.77 1.99 15.17
N THR A 599 -4.07 2.68 16.26
CA THR A 599 -5.26 3.54 16.41
C THR A 599 -4.86 4.99 16.72
N THR A 600 -3.56 5.30 16.70
CA THR A 600 -3.05 6.64 16.97
C THR A 600 -3.14 7.53 15.73
N ALA A 601 -3.17 8.84 15.93
CA ALA A 601 -3.17 9.83 14.87
C ALA A 601 -1.96 9.67 13.92
N LEU A 602 -2.06 10.29 12.74
CA LEU A 602 -0.94 10.44 11.83
C LEU A 602 0.28 11.05 12.55
N GLU A 603 1.43 10.44 12.38
CA GLU A 603 2.68 10.98 12.90
C GLU A 603 3.11 12.24 12.12
N GLN A 604 4.05 12.98 12.67
CA GLN A 604 4.73 14.03 11.91
C GLN A 604 5.39 13.45 10.67
N GLY A 605 5.21 14.11 9.52
CA GLY A 605 5.78 13.64 8.25
C GLY A 605 5.07 14.21 7.04
N THR A 606 5.49 13.71 5.88
CA THR A 606 4.91 13.98 4.57
C THR A 606 4.11 12.78 4.09
N TYR A 607 2.99 13.08 3.45
CA TYR A 607 2.02 12.07 3.02
C TYR A 607 1.54 12.39 1.60
N ALA A 608 1.35 11.34 0.83
CA ALA A 608 0.54 11.37 -0.38
C ALA A 608 -0.93 11.26 -0.01
N ALA A 609 -1.79 12.07 -0.59
CA ALA A 609 -3.24 12.05 -0.39
C ALA A 609 -3.96 11.87 -1.73
N ASN A 610 -4.97 11.00 -1.76
CA ASN A 610 -5.83 10.80 -2.90
C ASN A 610 -7.29 10.71 -2.43
N LEU A 611 -8.18 11.43 -3.13
CA LEU A 611 -9.63 11.31 -2.98
C LEU A 611 -10.27 11.13 -4.35
N SER A 612 -11.28 10.29 -4.44
CA SER A 612 -12.03 10.06 -5.67
C SER A 612 -13.51 9.87 -5.37
N GLY A 613 -14.35 10.38 -6.22
CA GLY A 613 -15.79 10.23 -6.13
C GLY A 613 -16.54 11.29 -6.90
N LEU A 614 -17.71 11.68 -6.41
CA LEU A 614 -18.57 12.65 -7.05
C LEU A 614 -18.68 13.93 -6.22
N ALA A 615 -18.53 15.06 -6.87
CA ALA A 615 -18.90 16.36 -6.32
C ALA A 615 -20.32 16.74 -6.77
N ASN A 616 -21.15 17.20 -5.82
CA ASN A 616 -22.49 17.71 -6.09
C ASN A 616 -22.42 19.21 -6.37
N THR A 617 -22.53 19.57 -7.61
CA THR A 617 -22.58 20.98 -8.05
C THR A 617 -23.91 21.29 -8.69
N ASN A 618 -24.16 22.57 -9.02
CA ASN A 618 -25.42 23.05 -9.64
C ASN A 618 -25.79 22.35 -10.97
N GLY A 619 -24.91 21.51 -11.54
CA GLY A 619 -25.10 20.71 -12.75
C GLY A 619 -25.39 19.23 -12.54
N GLY A 620 -25.47 18.77 -11.28
CA GLY A 620 -25.57 17.35 -10.90
C GLY A 620 -24.25 16.80 -10.36
N ALA A 621 -24.28 15.55 -9.91
CA ALA A 621 -23.10 14.86 -9.40
C ALA A 621 -22.12 14.51 -10.54
N GLN A 622 -20.89 14.95 -10.44
CA GLN A 622 -19.85 14.74 -11.44
C GLN A 622 -18.57 14.21 -10.77
N GLN A 623 -17.74 13.51 -11.55
CA GLN A 623 -16.45 13.00 -11.07
C GLN A 623 -15.57 14.14 -10.57
N GLN A 624 -14.99 13.95 -9.40
CA GLN A 624 -13.95 14.78 -8.82
C GLN A 624 -12.83 13.89 -8.29
N ASP A 625 -11.61 14.16 -8.71
CA ASP A 625 -10.42 13.48 -8.26
C ASP A 625 -9.43 14.49 -7.69
N VAL A 626 -8.87 14.19 -6.53
CA VAL A 626 -7.89 15.01 -5.82
C VAL A 626 -6.65 14.17 -5.58
N LEU A 627 -5.50 14.72 -5.90
CA LEU A 627 -4.20 14.14 -5.58
C LEU A 627 -3.33 15.22 -4.96
N GLY A 628 -2.58 14.89 -3.92
CA GLY A 628 -1.70 15.88 -3.33
C GLY A 628 -0.62 15.34 -2.42
N GLN A 629 0.22 16.26 -1.99
CA GLN A 629 1.21 16.07 -0.95
C GLN A 629 0.81 16.96 0.23
N ILE A 630 0.65 16.34 1.37
CA ILE A 630 0.35 17.04 2.62
C ILE A 630 1.41 16.70 3.66
N ALA A 631 1.68 17.62 4.54
CA ALA A 631 2.62 17.43 5.63
C ALA A 631 2.04 17.94 6.93
N THR A 632 2.37 17.29 8.02
CA THR A 632 2.09 17.77 9.37
C THR A 632 3.37 17.80 10.19
N SER A 633 3.60 18.92 10.89
CA SER A 633 4.75 19.10 11.78
C SER A 633 4.45 18.80 13.26
N ASP A 634 3.18 18.80 13.63
CA ASP A 634 2.73 18.65 15.02
C ASP A 634 1.53 17.71 15.17
N GLY A 635 1.04 17.13 14.06
CA GLY A 635 -0.12 16.25 14.07
C GLY A 635 -1.48 16.97 14.21
N THR A 636 -1.51 18.29 14.16
CA THR A 636 -2.74 19.08 14.35
C THR A 636 -3.12 19.95 13.14
N VAL A 637 -2.16 20.29 12.30
CA VAL A 637 -2.33 21.17 11.14
C VAL A 637 -1.66 20.57 9.91
N PHE A 638 -2.33 20.65 8.77
CA PHE A 638 -1.76 20.27 7.49
C PHE A 638 -1.26 21.47 6.69
N THR A 639 -0.17 21.25 5.99
CA THR A 639 0.39 22.08 4.93
C THR A 639 0.54 21.23 3.67
N GLY A 640 0.75 21.84 2.54
CA GLY A 640 1.02 21.11 1.29
C GLY A 640 0.30 21.66 0.09
N THR A 641 0.16 20.83 -0.93
CA THR A 641 -0.51 21.19 -2.19
C THR A 641 -1.42 20.08 -2.68
N LEU A 642 -2.53 20.47 -3.29
CA LEU A 642 -3.49 19.56 -3.92
C LEU A 642 -3.63 19.88 -5.40
N ASP A 643 -3.69 18.86 -6.22
CA ASP A 643 -4.12 18.92 -7.61
C ASP A 643 -5.57 18.46 -7.67
N LEU A 644 -6.45 19.24 -8.23
CA LEU A 644 -7.87 18.96 -8.34
C LEU A 644 -8.26 18.81 -9.81
N ASN A 645 -8.92 17.71 -10.14
CA ASN A 645 -9.61 17.54 -11.40
C ASN A 645 -11.10 17.43 -11.12
N ASP A 646 -11.81 18.52 -11.38
CA ASP A 646 -13.25 18.61 -11.15
C ASP A 646 -13.97 18.63 -12.50
N PHE A 647 -14.57 17.52 -12.84
CA PHE A 647 -15.32 17.35 -14.07
C PHE A 647 -16.58 18.24 -14.13
N SER A 648 -17.15 18.60 -12.97
CA SER A 648 -18.37 19.42 -12.91
C SER A 648 -18.15 20.85 -13.36
N THR A 649 -16.97 21.38 -13.11
CA THR A 649 -16.57 22.74 -13.49
C THR A 649 -15.73 22.75 -14.76
N ALA A 650 -15.38 21.57 -15.30
CA ALA A 650 -14.40 21.37 -16.37
C ALA A 650 -13.07 22.09 -16.07
N THR A 651 -12.69 22.15 -14.79
CA THR A 651 -11.48 22.83 -14.34
C THR A 651 -10.47 21.81 -13.81
N ILE A 652 -9.23 22.01 -14.21
CA ILE A 652 -8.07 21.37 -13.63
C ILE A 652 -7.31 22.46 -12.87
N THR A 653 -7.22 22.32 -11.57
CA THR A 653 -6.48 23.24 -10.71
C THR A 653 -5.28 22.52 -10.13
N LEU A 654 -4.08 23.04 -10.37
CA LEU A 654 -2.84 22.39 -10.02
C LEU A 654 -2.10 23.19 -8.94
N GLY A 655 -1.56 22.45 -7.95
CA GLY A 655 -0.72 23.03 -6.91
C GLY A 655 -1.46 23.99 -5.98
N GLU A 656 -2.77 23.78 -5.74
CA GLU A 656 -3.52 24.55 -4.77
C GLU A 656 -2.94 24.35 -3.37
N ALA A 657 -2.53 25.45 -2.76
CA ALA A 657 -1.95 25.40 -1.43
C ALA A 657 -3.02 25.08 -0.38
N VAL A 658 -2.71 24.13 0.49
CA VAL A 658 -3.50 23.84 1.71
C VAL A 658 -3.35 25.03 2.66
N ILE A 659 -4.48 25.57 3.14
CA ILE A 659 -4.52 26.71 4.07
C ILE A 659 -4.35 26.20 5.51
N PRO A 660 -3.19 26.40 6.17
CA PRO A 660 -2.91 25.76 7.45
C PRO A 660 -3.81 26.21 8.60
N THR A 661 -4.31 27.45 8.56
CA THR A 661 -5.19 28.00 9.60
C THR A 661 -6.55 27.33 9.66
N ASP A 662 -6.97 26.75 8.54
CA ASP A 662 -8.31 26.21 8.35
C ASP A 662 -8.28 24.69 8.10
N SER A 663 -7.08 24.12 7.93
CA SER A 663 -6.84 22.68 7.74
C SER A 663 -6.43 22.03 9.05
N THR A 664 -7.42 21.57 9.82
CA THR A 664 -7.24 21.00 11.16
C THR A 664 -7.49 19.51 11.18
N ILE A 665 -6.82 18.81 12.09
CA ILE A 665 -7.01 17.39 12.35
C ILE A 665 -7.38 17.18 13.83
N ASP A 666 -8.46 16.45 14.08
CA ASP A 666 -8.83 16.03 15.42
C ASP A 666 -8.08 14.75 15.82
N THR A 667 -7.81 14.60 17.10
CA THR A 667 -7.27 13.35 17.64
C THR A 667 -8.26 12.21 17.41
N PRO A 668 -7.83 11.04 16.91
CA PRO A 668 -8.73 9.90 16.73
C PRO A 668 -9.23 9.38 18.10
N ASP A 669 -10.39 8.76 18.08
CA ASP A 669 -10.91 8.02 19.23
C ASP A 669 -10.09 6.74 19.51
N ILE A 670 -10.51 5.99 20.54
CA ILE A 670 -9.78 4.80 20.98
C ILE A 670 -9.74 3.66 19.95
N ILE A 671 -10.62 3.68 18.96
CA ILE A 671 -10.64 2.69 17.87
C ILE A 671 -10.12 3.25 16.55
N GLY A 672 -9.60 4.48 16.54
CA GLY A 672 -8.86 5.04 15.42
C GLY A 672 -9.71 5.82 14.41
N ARG A 673 -10.91 6.28 14.76
CA ARG A 673 -11.68 7.23 13.96
C ARG A 673 -11.40 8.66 14.39
N GLY A 674 -11.21 9.55 13.43
CA GLY A 674 -11.13 10.99 13.65
C GLY A 674 -11.76 11.78 12.52
N THR A 675 -11.67 13.10 12.61
CA THR A 675 -12.10 14.02 11.56
C THR A 675 -11.00 15.02 11.25
N PHE A 676 -10.96 15.48 10.02
CA PHE A 676 -10.15 16.63 9.64
C PHE A 676 -10.78 17.39 8.45
N THR A 677 -10.32 18.60 8.27
CA THR A 677 -10.68 19.42 7.11
C THR A 677 -9.40 19.77 6.36
N LEU A 678 -9.40 19.57 5.05
CA LEU A 678 -8.43 20.18 4.15
C LEU A 678 -9.11 21.35 3.46
N GLU A 679 -8.49 22.51 3.53
CA GLU A 679 -8.99 23.72 2.89
C GLU A 679 -7.96 24.30 1.95
N THR A 680 -8.41 24.70 0.76
CA THR A 680 -7.64 25.42 -0.24
C THR A 680 -8.40 26.68 -0.65
N SER A 681 -7.81 27.52 -1.47
CA SER A 681 -8.53 28.67 -2.02
C SER A 681 -9.68 28.28 -2.95
N ALA A 682 -9.64 27.09 -3.51
CA ALA A 682 -10.60 26.58 -4.47
C ALA A 682 -11.73 25.75 -3.81
N ASP A 683 -11.44 25.04 -2.73
CA ASP A 683 -12.38 24.08 -2.18
C ASP A 683 -12.09 23.68 -0.72
N THR A 684 -13.12 23.17 -0.03
CA THR A 684 -13.05 22.69 1.35
C THR A 684 -13.48 21.21 1.41
N PHE A 685 -12.65 20.37 2.06
CA PHE A 685 -12.85 18.92 2.18
C PHE A 685 -12.99 18.53 3.66
N PRO A 686 -14.19 18.52 4.24
CA PRO A 686 -14.45 17.94 5.55
C PRO A 686 -14.51 16.41 5.41
N LEU A 687 -13.68 15.71 6.18
CA LEU A 687 -13.44 14.28 6.05
C LEU A 687 -13.49 13.58 7.41
N ALA A 688 -14.07 12.40 7.46
CA ALA A 688 -13.73 11.41 8.46
C ALA A 688 -12.51 10.64 7.99
N TYR A 689 -11.67 10.22 8.94
CA TYR A 689 -10.55 9.33 8.66
C TYR A 689 -10.56 8.14 9.59
N TYR A 690 -10.00 7.02 9.11
CA TYR A 690 -9.91 5.76 9.82
C TYR A 690 -8.48 5.26 9.75
N VAL A 691 -7.84 5.15 10.89
CA VAL A 691 -6.42 4.75 10.97
C VAL A 691 -6.30 3.26 10.65
N VAL A 692 -5.49 2.92 9.66
CA VAL A 692 -5.07 1.53 9.38
C VAL A 692 -3.80 1.23 10.14
N ASP A 693 -2.80 2.08 9.97
CA ASP A 693 -1.51 2.04 10.65
C ASP A 693 -0.91 3.45 10.71
N ASN A 694 0.30 3.57 11.22
CA ASN A 694 0.98 4.88 11.34
C ASN A 694 1.33 5.54 9.99
N ASN A 695 1.21 4.80 8.90
CA ASN A 695 1.53 5.26 7.56
C ASN A 695 0.30 5.45 6.67
N THR A 696 -0.86 4.90 7.07
CA THR A 696 -2.03 4.81 6.20
C THR A 696 -3.32 5.12 6.95
N VAL A 697 -4.13 6.01 6.41
CA VAL A 697 -5.51 6.24 6.84
C VAL A 697 -6.45 6.22 5.65
N LEU A 698 -7.64 5.70 5.83
CA LEU A 698 -8.74 5.76 4.88
C LEU A 698 -9.56 7.02 5.11
N LEU A 699 -10.16 7.56 4.05
CA LEU A 699 -10.89 8.82 4.06
C LEU A 699 -12.32 8.64 3.57
N LEU A 700 -13.24 9.44 4.12
CA LEU A 700 -14.63 9.53 3.71
C LEU A 700 -15.14 10.98 3.84
N ALA A 701 -15.74 11.50 2.77
CA ALA A 701 -16.34 12.84 2.78
C ALA A 701 -17.59 12.90 3.66
N THR A 702 -17.64 13.86 4.58
CA THR A 702 -18.69 13.97 5.61
C THR A 702 -19.74 15.03 5.34
N ASN A 703 -19.73 15.69 4.17
CA ASN A 703 -20.70 16.71 3.80
C ASN A 703 -21.58 16.28 2.61
N SER A 704 -22.62 17.07 2.34
CA SER A 704 -23.52 16.84 1.22
C SER A 704 -22.96 17.29 -0.15
N ALA A 705 -21.85 18.00 -0.15
CA ALA A 705 -21.25 18.51 -1.39
C ALA A 705 -20.49 17.43 -2.15
N ARG A 706 -20.13 16.31 -1.49
CA ARG A 706 -19.32 15.24 -2.08
C ARG A 706 -19.73 13.88 -1.58
N VAL A 707 -19.51 12.90 -2.45
CA VAL A 707 -19.58 11.49 -2.16
C VAL A 707 -18.24 10.90 -2.61
N SER A 708 -17.22 11.01 -1.76
CA SER A 708 -15.84 10.63 -2.12
C SER A 708 -15.19 9.85 -0.99
N THR A 709 -14.44 8.84 -1.36
CA THR A 709 -13.54 8.11 -0.47
C THR A 709 -12.09 8.33 -0.90
N GLY A 710 -11.15 7.99 -0.04
CA GLY A 710 -9.75 8.16 -0.38
C GLY A 710 -8.80 7.53 0.61
N ILE A 711 -7.55 7.88 0.45
CA ILE A 711 -6.44 7.35 1.25
C ILE A 711 -5.38 8.44 1.46
N ILE A 712 -4.79 8.45 2.62
CA ILE A 712 -3.54 9.15 2.90
C ILE A 712 -2.50 8.08 3.19
N ALA A 713 -1.34 8.17 2.53
CA ALA A 713 -0.23 7.25 2.70
C ALA A 713 1.08 8.01 2.91
N ARG A 714 1.90 7.58 3.88
CA ARG A 714 3.18 8.20 4.20
C ARG A 714 4.14 8.13 3.02
N GLN A 715 4.98 9.16 2.86
CA GLN A 715 6.00 9.22 1.79
C GLN A 715 7.40 8.85 2.31
N PHE A 716 7.79 9.21 3.55
CA PHE A 716 9.05 8.82 4.20
C PHE A 716 9.07 9.16 5.69
#